data_889b17cef6f8276e00f1d3cb7190d1ec
#
_entry.id   889b17cef6f8276e00f1d3cb7190d1ec
#
_cell.length_a   1.000
_cell.length_b   1.000
_cell.length_c   1.000
_cell.angle_alpha   90.00
_cell.angle_beta   90.00
_cell.angle_gamma   90.00
#
_symmetry.space_group_name_H-M   'P 1'
#
loop_
_entity.id
_entity.type
_entity.pdbx_description
1 polymer ?
#
loop_
_entity_poly.entity_id
_entity_poly.type
_entity_poly.pdbx_seq_one_letter_code
_entity_poly.pdbx_strand_id
1 'polypeptide(L)'
;MHNIAQIIAQELNVREQQVTATIALLDDGATVPFVARYRKEATGGLDDTQLRNLFSRLGYLRELHDRREVILSSIGAQGKLTPALTQAINDADSKTRLEDLYLPFKPKRRTKGQIAIEAGIEPLVDAVLADRQLDLDSKASEFINPAAGFADIKAVLDGARFILMERFAEDAELLRKVRQHLSQQAVLESRMVKGKEKEGAKFRDYFEHNELMSKIPSHRALAMLRGRNEGMLSLSMNADPDTQATEGSYCEVIISDHFGLRLSNSSVDEWLKTVVTSTWRIKVALQMETEFIAKMRESAEEEAIKVFARNLGDLLMAAPAGAKATMGLDPGIRTGVKVAIVDNTGKLVAHTTIFPHAPQNLWDKSIRTLSNLVAMHKVSIIAIGNGTGSRETDKLTGELIAAMKETHPTLTKVIVSEAGASVYSASEFAANEFPNLDVSIRGAVSIARRLQDPLAELVKIEPKAIGVGQYQHDVSQSQLSQSLDAVVEDCVNAVGVDLNMASAPLLAQVAGFTKALAKNVVDFRDANGQFTNRKQLLSVARLGPKAYEQAAGFLRIRNGDNPLDSSSVHPEAYSLVESIANAKQLPLTELIGNSDLLKQINAADFVTDAFGIPTINDILAELDKPGRDPRGEFKTATFKDGIEELKHLKVEMILEGVVTNVTNFGAFVDVGVHQDGLVHISSLTDKFVSDPHTIVKAGDVVKVKVMEVDIERRRIALSMRLDEKIDTEKATRQSQPKPQNSHHKKSAAAKSSTNSQTAGHNKSTNKPVKVQQNAAMGNAFADAFAKLKK
;
A
#
# COMPACT_ATOMS: atom_id res chain seq x y z
N MET A 1 7.46 -3.53 31.32
CA MET A 1 8.17 -3.99 30.09
C MET A 1 8.15 -5.51 29.89
N HIS A 2 8.20 -6.35 30.95
CA HIS A 2 8.14 -7.82 30.79
C HIS A 2 6.93 -8.33 29.99
N ASN A 3 5.79 -7.65 30.06
CA ASN A 3 4.59 -8.07 29.34
C ASN A 3 4.70 -7.83 27.80
N ILE A 4 5.36 -6.76 27.34
CA ILE A 4 5.46 -6.46 25.90
C ILE A 4 6.27 -7.52 25.15
N ALA A 5 7.43 -7.91 25.69
CA ALA A 5 8.26 -8.96 25.05
C ALA A 5 7.53 -10.30 25.00
N GLN A 6 6.81 -10.67 26.06
CA GLN A 6 6.01 -11.89 26.12
C GLN A 6 4.87 -11.90 25.10
N ILE A 7 4.13 -10.78 24.97
CA ILE A 7 3.05 -10.65 23.99
C ILE A 7 3.60 -10.84 22.57
N ILE A 8 4.65 -10.11 22.21
CA ILE A 8 5.27 -10.21 20.88
C ILE A 8 5.80 -11.62 20.62
N ALA A 9 6.41 -12.26 21.63
CA ALA A 9 6.92 -13.62 21.50
C ALA A 9 5.80 -14.63 21.18
N GLN A 10 4.65 -14.51 21.85
CA GLN A 10 3.48 -15.34 21.57
C GLN A 10 2.90 -15.07 20.18
N GLU A 11 2.76 -13.81 19.79
CA GLU A 11 2.22 -13.43 18.46
C GLU A 11 3.10 -13.90 17.30
N LEU A 12 4.43 -13.83 17.45
CA LEU A 12 5.38 -14.25 16.42
C LEU A 12 5.77 -15.74 16.53
N ASN A 13 5.27 -16.46 17.54
CA ASN A 13 5.62 -17.84 17.83
C ASN A 13 7.14 -18.06 17.98
N VAL A 14 7.79 -17.20 18.75
CA VAL A 14 9.23 -17.22 19.04
C VAL A 14 9.48 -17.16 20.55
N ARG A 15 10.73 -17.36 20.98
CA ARG A 15 11.08 -17.31 22.41
C ARG A 15 11.17 -15.87 22.90
N GLU A 16 10.71 -15.61 24.13
CA GLU A 16 10.75 -14.28 24.76
C GLU A 16 12.18 -13.69 24.80
N GLN A 17 13.18 -14.53 25.01
CA GLN A 17 14.59 -14.11 25.00
C GLN A 17 15.03 -13.51 23.67
N GLN A 18 14.56 -14.06 22.54
CA GLN A 18 14.85 -13.52 21.20
C GLN A 18 14.25 -12.13 21.03
N VAL A 19 13.02 -11.94 21.49
CA VAL A 19 12.33 -10.64 21.43
C VAL A 19 13.03 -9.62 22.34
N THR A 20 13.38 -10.00 23.56
CA THR A 20 14.05 -9.10 24.52
C THR A 20 15.42 -8.65 23.98
N ALA A 21 16.21 -9.58 23.43
CA ALA A 21 17.50 -9.25 22.82
C ALA A 21 17.33 -8.31 21.61
N THR A 22 16.32 -8.58 20.78
CA THR A 22 16.01 -7.73 19.62
C THR A 22 15.60 -6.32 20.04
N ILE A 23 14.72 -6.21 21.06
CA ILE A 23 14.31 -4.89 21.58
C ILE A 23 15.52 -4.12 22.10
N ALA A 24 16.43 -4.76 22.81
CA ALA A 24 17.65 -4.12 23.33
C ALA A 24 18.53 -3.56 22.18
N LEU A 25 18.70 -4.33 21.10
CA LEU A 25 19.46 -3.89 19.93
C LEU A 25 18.80 -2.70 19.22
N LEU A 26 17.46 -2.74 19.05
CA LEU A 26 16.70 -1.66 18.42
C LEU A 26 16.72 -0.38 19.28
N ASP A 27 16.61 -0.51 20.59
CA ASP A 27 16.68 0.61 21.56
C ASP A 27 18.08 1.23 21.61
N ASP A 28 19.11 0.43 21.38
CA ASP A 28 20.47 0.94 21.17
C ASP A 28 20.65 1.59 19.78
N GLY A 29 19.63 1.63 18.96
CA GLY A 29 19.58 2.31 17.65
C GLY A 29 20.15 1.48 16.50
N ALA A 30 20.19 0.15 16.64
CA ALA A 30 20.49 -0.73 15.52
C ALA A 30 19.31 -0.74 14.52
N THR A 31 19.62 -0.75 13.22
CA THR A 31 18.60 -0.82 12.17
C THR A 31 18.17 -2.27 11.94
N VAL A 32 16.94 -2.45 11.42
CA VAL A 32 16.40 -3.80 11.16
C VAL A 32 17.29 -4.60 10.20
N PRO A 33 17.77 -4.04 9.04
CA PRO A 33 18.65 -4.79 8.15
C PRO A 33 19.98 -5.23 8.81
N PHE A 34 20.55 -4.37 9.67
CA PHE A 34 21.77 -4.71 10.40
C PHE A 34 21.55 -5.87 11.39
N VAL A 35 20.47 -5.79 12.17
CA VAL A 35 20.10 -6.84 13.12
C VAL A 35 19.85 -8.18 12.41
N ALA A 36 19.07 -8.16 11.34
CA ALA A 36 18.73 -9.34 10.54
C ALA A 36 19.97 -10.06 9.99
N ARG A 37 20.95 -9.30 9.53
CA ARG A 37 22.12 -9.87 8.85
C ARG A 37 23.29 -10.16 9.77
N TYR A 38 23.58 -9.27 10.72
CA TYR A 38 24.83 -9.31 11.51
C TYR A 38 24.63 -9.58 13.00
N ARG A 39 23.41 -9.82 13.48
CA ARG A 39 23.12 -10.11 14.89
C ARG A 39 22.23 -11.36 15.07
N LYS A 40 22.39 -12.34 14.16
CA LYS A 40 21.58 -13.58 14.13
C LYS A 40 21.70 -14.39 15.41
N GLU A 41 22.87 -14.48 16.02
CA GLU A 41 23.08 -15.19 17.27
C GLU A 41 22.29 -14.56 18.42
N ALA A 42 22.31 -13.23 18.52
CA ALA A 42 21.61 -12.52 19.57
C ALA A 42 20.09 -12.64 19.44
N THR A 43 19.57 -12.62 18.21
CA THR A 43 18.13 -12.74 17.91
C THR A 43 17.65 -14.18 17.77
N GLY A 44 18.59 -15.16 17.79
CA GLY A 44 18.28 -16.58 17.56
C GLY A 44 17.71 -16.84 16.15
N GLY A 45 18.16 -16.05 15.15
CA GLY A 45 17.88 -16.25 13.74
C GLY A 45 16.53 -15.71 13.27
N LEU A 46 15.99 -14.64 13.89
CA LEU A 46 14.80 -13.95 13.38
C LEU A 46 15.07 -13.39 11.98
N ASP A 47 14.15 -13.65 11.05
CA ASP A 47 14.23 -13.12 9.69
C ASP A 47 13.78 -11.66 9.57
N ASP A 48 14.02 -11.06 8.40
CA ASP A 48 13.66 -9.66 8.11
C ASP A 48 12.17 -9.39 8.36
N THR A 49 11.28 -10.30 7.96
CA THR A 49 9.83 -10.17 8.12
C THR A 49 9.44 -10.20 9.59
N GLN A 50 10.00 -11.14 10.36
CA GLN A 50 9.76 -11.24 11.80
C GLN A 50 10.26 -9.99 12.53
N LEU A 51 11.44 -9.49 12.17
CA LEU A 51 12.01 -8.27 12.76
C LEU A 51 11.20 -7.01 12.42
N ARG A 52 10.71 -6.85 11.19
CA ARG A 52 9.82 -5.74 10.80
C ARG A 52 8.48 -5.82 11.54
N ASN A 53 7.90 -7.00 11.65
CA ASN A 53 6.67 -7.20 12.42
C ASN A 53 6.88 -6.88 13.91
N LEU A 54 7.99 -7.35 14.51
CA LEU A 54 8.36 -7.03 15.88
C LEU A 54 8.51 -5.52 16.08
N PHE A 55 9.23 -4.84 15.20
CA PHE A 55 9.45 -3.40 15.27
C PHE A 55 8.14 -2.61 15.25
N SER A 56 7.26 -2.95 14.30
CA SER A 56 5.94 -2.32 14.19
C SER A 56 5.06 -2.59 15.43
N ARG A 57 5.04 -3.85 15.89
CA ARG A 57 4.24 -4.27 17.04
C ARG A 57 4.74 -3.66 18.35
N LEU A 58 6.05 -3.54 18.50
CA LEU A 58 6.68 -2.88 19.65
C LEU A 58 6.22 -1.42 19.76
N GLY A 59 6.21 -0.69 18.64
CA GLY A 59 5.69 0.67 18.59
C GLY A 59 4.25 0.77 19.08
N TYR A 60 3.36 -0.08 18.54
CA TYR A 60 1.94 -0.13 18.95
C TYR A 60 1.75 -0.42 20.44
N LEU A 61 2.47 -1.42 20.98
CA LEU A 61 2.33 -1.81 22.39
C LEU A 61 2.90 -0.77 23.34
N ARG A 62 3.93 -0.04 22.95
CA ARG A 62 4.44 1.13 23.70
C ARG A 62 3.40 2.25 23.73
N GLU A 63 2.82 2.60 22.59
CA GLU A 63 1.74 3.60 22.55
C GLU A 63 0.51 3.19 23.36
N LEU A 64 0.16 1.89 23.36
CA LEU A 64 -0.93 1.36 24.18
C LEU A 64 -0.59 1.49 25.69
N HIS A 65 0.65 1.21 26.07
CA HIS A 65 1.12 1.37 27.45
C HIS A 65 1.09 2.82 27.89
N ASP A 66 1.64 3.74 27.10
CA ASP A 66 1.64 5.16 27.41
C ASP A 66 0.21 5.70 27.55
N ARG A 67 -0.69 5.26 26.65
CA ARG A 67 -2.11 5.65 26.73
C ARG A 67 -2.79 5.12 27.98
N ARG A 68 -2.45 3.90 28.43
CA ARG A 68 -2.95 3.31 29.66
C ARG A 68 -2.56 4.16 30.89
N GLU A 69 -1.31 4.57 30.99
CA GLU A 69 -0.81 5.43 32.07
C GLU A 69 -1.52 6.79 32.12
N VAL A 70 -1.73 7.41 30.95
CA VAL A 70 -2.49 8.68 30.86
C VAL A 70 -3.93 8.50 31.35
N ILE A 71 -4.59 7.39 31.01
CA ILE A 71 -5.96 7.11 31.43
C ILE A 71 -6.04 6.84 32.94
N LEU A 72 -5.15 6.01 33.49
CA LEU A 72 -5.09 5.77 34.94
C LEU A 72 -4.86 7.04 35.72
N SER A 73 -3.94 7.89 35.27
CA SER A 73 -3.68 9.19 35.88
C SER A 73 -4.91 10.12 35.82
N SER A 74 -5.59 10.19 34.67
CA SER A 74 -6.78 11.02 34.48
C SER A 74 -7.96 10.61 35.36
N ILE A 75 -8.23 9.29 35.50
CA ILE A 75 -9.30 8.78 36.36
C ILE A 75 -8.91 8.93 37.84
N GLY A 76 -7.63 8.72 38.17
CA GLY A 76 -7.10 8.91 39.51
C GLY A 76 -7.25 10.36 40.01
N ALA A 77 -6.95 11.32 39.15
CA ALA A 77 -7.15 12.75 39.45
C ALA A 77 -8.63 13.12 39.72
N GLN A 78 -9.57 12.35 39.18
CA GLN A 78 -11.01 12.50 39.43
C GLN A 78 -11.46 11.80 40.71
N GLY A 79 -10.60 11.06 41.42
CA GLY A 79 -10.93 10.28 42.62
C GLY A 79 -11.88 9.10 42.35
N LYS A 80 -11.99 8.64 41.07
CA LYS A 80 -12.93 7.58 40.63
C LYS A 80 -12.27 6.25 40.33
N LEU A 81 -10.96 6.12 40.57
CA LEU A 81 -10.20 4.90 40.27
C LEU A 81 -10.48 3.84 41.35
N THR A 82 -11.11 2.73 40.97
CA THR A 82 -11.33 1.57 41.84
C THR A 82 -10.36 0.44 41.50
N PRO A 83 -10.08 -0.50 42.44
CA PRO A 83 -9.22 -1.66 42.16
C PRO A 83 -9.68 -2.50 40.98
N ALA A 84 -11.00 -2.73 40.82
CA ALA A 84 -11.57 -3.48 39.72
C ALA A 84 -11.38 -2.76 38.37
N LEU A 85 -11.58 -1.43 38.33
CA LEU A 85 -11.35 -0.61 37.13
C LEU A 85 -9.86 -0.58 36.75
N THR A 86 -8.98 -0.44 37.75
CA THR A 86 -7.52 -0.50 37.53
C THR A 86 -7.13 -1.83 36.89
N GLN A 87 -7.66 -2.94 37.41
CA GLN A 87 -7.40 -4.27 36.83
C GLN A 87 -7.93 -4.36 35.39
N ALA A 88 -9.17 -3.93 35.13
CA ALA A 88 -9.77 -3.96 33.79
C ALA A 88 -8.98 -3.10 32.77
N ILE A 89 -8.47 -1.94 33.20
CA ILE A 89 -7.63 -1.06 32.36
C ILE A 89 -6.27 -1.72 32.09
N ASN A 90 -5.67 -2.39 33.08
CA ASN A 90 -4.39 -3.10 32.92
C ASN A 90 -4.52 -4.33 32.01
N ASP A 91 -5.66 -5.02 32.06
CA ASP A 91 -5.93 -6.21 31.25
C ASP A 91 -6.42 -5.87 29.82
N ALA A 92 -6.66 -4.58 29.52
CA ALA A 92 -7.08 -4.16 28.19
C ALA A 92 -5.99 -4.46 27.14
N ASP A 93 -6.31 -5.28 26.14
CA ASP A 93 -5.46 -5.78 25.07
C ASP A 93 -5.39 -4.87 23.81
N SER A 94 -6.29 -3.89 23.76
CA SER A 94 -6.45 -3.02 22.59
C SER A 94 -6.80 -1.58 22.98
N LYS A 95 -6.43 -0.64 22.09
CA LYS A 95 -6.80 0.78 22.27
C LYS A 95 -8.32 0.96 22.35
N THR A 96 -9.09 0.19 21.56
CA THR A 96 -10.57 0.26 21.59
C THR A 96 -11.10 -0.11 22.97
N ARG A 97 -10.66 -1.24 23.56
CA ARG A 97 -11.08 -1.65 24.89
C ARG A 97 -10.69 -0.63 25.96
N LEU A 98 -9.51 -0.07 25.84
CA LEU A 98 -8.99 0.94 26.76
C LEU A 98 -9.82 2.24 26.70
N GLU A 99 -10.19 2.70 25.50
CA GLU A 99 -11.04 3.88 25.33
C GLU A 99 -12.48 3.64 25.80
N ASP A 100 -13.03 2.43 25.60
CA ASP A 100 -14.36 2.07 26.15
C ASP A 100 -14.39 2.20 27.67
N LEU A 101 -13.37 1.66 28.38
CA LEU A 101 -13.26 1.77 29.84
C LEU A 101 -13.09 3.22 30.32
N TYR A 102 -12.46 4.06 29.49
CA TYR A 102 -12.25 5.47 29.80
C TYR A 102 -13.48 6.34 29.48
N LEU A 103 -14.37 5.89 28.60
CA LEU A 103 -15.49 6.69 28.06
C LEU A 103 -16.37 7.37 29.14
N PRO A 104 -16.74 6.72 30.26
CA PRO A 104 -17.51 7.35 31.33
C PRO A 104 -16.76 8.47 32.07
N PHE A 105 -15.42 8.45 32.05
CA PHE A 105 -14.55 9.37 32.79
C PHE A 105 -13.94 10.46 31.92
N LYS A 106 -14.13 10.36 30.60
CA LYS A 106 -13.57 11.29 29.64
C LYS A 106 -14.22 12.66 29.80
N PRO A 107 -13.46 13.76 29.94
CA PRO A 107 -14.00 15.11 30.01
C PRO A 107 -14.87 15.41 28.78
N LYS A 108 -16.12 15.76 28.98
CA LYS A 108 -17.12 16.03 27.95
C LYS A 108 -17.62 17.48 28.04
N ARG A 109 -18.18 17.95 26.91
CA ARG A 109 -19.01 19.17 26.94
C ARG A 109 -20.29 18.87 27.73
N ARG A 110 -20.88 19.87 28.38
CA ARG A 110 -22.11 19.73 29.13
C ARG A 110 -23.21 19.14 28.23
N THR A 111 -23.61 17.90 28.54
CA THR A 111 -24.64 17.14 27.80
C THR A 111 -26.03 17.38 28.37
N LYS A 112 -27.06 16.93 27.61
CA LYS A 112 -28.43 16.96 28.12
C LYS A 112 -28.63 16.08 29.35
N GLY A 113 -27.98 14.94 29.43
CA GLY A 113 -27.95 14.08 30.60
C GLY A 113 -27.29 14.78 31.80
N GLN A 114 -26.14 15.41 31.57
CA GLN A 114 -25.45 16.17 32.62
C GLN A 114 -26.31 17.33 33.17
N ILE A 115 -27.02 18.05 32.29
CA ILE A 115 -27.95 19.11 32.70
C ILE A 115 -29.07 18.53 33.59
N ALA A 116 -29.61 17.36 33.25
CA ALA A 116 -30.64 16.72 34.04
C ALA A 116 -30.11 16.19 35.39
N ILE A 117 -28.87 15.70 35.46
CA ILE A 117 -28.21 15.30 36.72
C ILE A 117 -28.05 16.55 37.63
N GLU A 118 -27.52 17.64 37.07
CA GLU A 118 -27.37 18.93 37.80
C GLU A 118 -28.68 19.50 38.31
N ALA A 119 -29.81 19.22 37.61
CA ALA A 119 -31.17 19.60 38.05
C ALA A 119 -31.76 18.66 39.11
N GLY A 120 -31.04 17.59 39.50
CA GLY A 120 -31.43 16.66 40.56
C GLY A 120 -32.36 15.52 40.10
N ILE A 121 -32.39 15.17 38.77
CA ILE A 121 -33.31 14.14 38.24
C ILE A 121 -32.74 12.73 38.39
N GLU A 122 -31.46 12.55 38.71
CA GLU A 122 -30.82 11.23 38.83
C GLU A 122 -31.52 10.24 39.78
N PRO A 123 -32.04 10.67 40.99
CA PRO A 123 -32.75 9.75 41.85
C PRO A 123 -34.05 9.17 41.27
N LEU A 124 -34.73 9.90 40.32
CA LEU A 124 -35.85 9.36 39.58
C LEU A 124 -35.42 8.16 38.71
N VAL A 125 -34.27 8.28 38.04
CA VAL A 125 -33.70 7.20 37.21
C VAL A 125 -33.42 5.93 38.03
N ASP A 126 -32.83 6.13 39.22
CA ASP A 126 -32.52 4.99 40.12
C ASP A 126 -33.80 4.35 40.67
N ALA A 127 -34.83 5.15 41.01
CA ALA A 127 -36.13 4.64 41.45
C ALA A 127 -36.82 3.81 40.35
N VAL A 128 -36.83 4.30 39.11
CA VAL A 128 -37.42 3.61 37.95
C VAL A 128 -36.70 2.26 37.65
N LEU A 129 -35.39 2.21 37.81
CA LEU A 129 -34.64 0.97 37.65
C LEU A 129 -34.89 -0.05 38.79
N ALA A 130 -35.14 0.44 40.02
CA ALA A 130 -35.37 -0.39 41.18
C ALA A 130 -36.79 -0.96 41.27
N ASP A 131 -37.83 -0.16 40.91
CA ASP A 131 -39.22 -0.54 41.00
C ASP A 131 -39.95 -0.35 39.66
N ARG A 132 -40.40 -1.49 39.05
CA ARG A 132 -41.12 -1.52 37.76
C ARG A 132 -42.61 -1.28 37.89
N GLN A 133 -43.15 -1.27 39.10
CA GLN A 133 -44.56 -0.99 39.38
C GLN A 133 -44.82 0.47 39.79
N LEU A 134 -43.76 1.29 39.75
CA LEU A 134 -43.83 2.69 40.13
C LEU A 134 -44.84 3.44 39.24
N ASP A 135 -45.64 4.30 39.84
CA ASP A 135 -46.41 5.32 39.08
C ASP A 135 -45.43 6.38 38.55
N LEU A 136 -45.11 6.25 37.27
CA LEU A 136 -44.05 7.03 36.61
C LEU A 136 -44.39 8.55 36.62
N ASP A 137 -45.65 8.90 36.34
CA ASP A 137 -46.03 10.32 36.27
C ASP A 137 -46.09 10.98 37.66
N SER A 138 -46.60 10.26 38.64
CA SER A 138 -46.60 10.70 40.02
C SER A 138 -45.18 10.92 40.52
N LYS A 139 -44.30 9.95 40.28
CA LYS A 139 -42.90 10.07 40.73
C LYS A 139 -42.13 11.17 40.00
N ALA A 140 -42.33 11.31 38.68
CA ALA A 140 -41.69 12.38 37.91
C ALA A 140 -42.12 13.77 38.32
N SER A 141 -43.39 13.94 38.79
CA SER A 141 -43.90 15.22 39.27
C SER A 141 -43.12 15.80 40.45
N GLU A 142 -42.48 14.95 41.28
CA GLU A 142 -41.65 15.36 42.43
C GLU A 142 -40.39 16.09 41.98
N PHE A 143 -39.97 15.92 40.72
CA PHE A 143 -38.70 16.47 40.17
C PHE A 143 -38.90 17.67 39.24
N ILE A 144 -40.13 18.23 39.16
CA ILE A 144 -40.40 19.42 38.34
C ILE A 144 -39.60 20.60 38.88
N ASN A 145 -38.77 21.16 38.01
CA ASN A 145 -37.91 22.31 38.32
C ASN A 145 -37.90 23.30 37.13
N PRO A 146 -38.85 24.24 37.07
CA PRO A 146 -38.93 25.19 35.96
C PRO A 146 -37.67 26.07 35.85
N ALA A 147 -37.03 26.39 36.99
CA ALA A 147 -35.83 27.22 37.02
C ALA A 147 -34.62 26.53 36.34
N ALA A 148 -34.59 25.20 36.38
CA ALA A 148 -33.58 24.39 35.70
C ALA A 148 -34.00 23.96 34.29
N GLY A 149 -35.17 24.40 33.78
CA GLY A 149 -35.69 24.07 32.46
C GLY A 149 -36.56 22.80 32.38
N PHE A 150 -36.96 22.23 33.53
CA PHE A 150 -37.79 21.02 33.64
C PHE A 150 -39.15 21.44 34.21
N ALA A 151 -39.97 22.11 33.36
CA ALA A 151 -41.18 22.78 33.79
C ALA A 151 -42.39 21.84 33.95
N ASP A 152 -42.36 20.65 33.38
CA ASP A 152 -43.43 19.65 33.37
C ASP A 152 -42.91 18.23 33.45
N ILE A 153 -43.82 17.27 33.66
CA ILE A 153 -43.51 15.82 33.75
C ILE A 153 -42.79 15.33 32.51
N LYS A 154 -43.20 15.79 31.35
CA LYS A 154 -42.55 15.37 30.09
C LYS A 154 -41.09 15.81 30.01
N ALA A 155 -40.79 17.05 30.39
CA ALA A 155 -39.42 17.57 30.43
C ALA A 155 -38.56 16.76 31.42
N VAL A 156 -39.11 16.41 32.60
CA VAL A 156 -38.46 15.58 33.60
C VAL A 156 -38.15 14.16 33.06
N LEU A 157 -39.16 13.51 32.44
CA LEU A 157 -38.98 12.19 31.82
C LEU A 157 -38.00 12.19 30.64
N ASP A 158 -38.00 13.26 29.84
CA ASP A 158 -36.98 13.44 28.78
C ASP A 158 -35.60 13.63 29.38
N GLY A 159 -35.46 14.36 30.49
CA GLY A 159 -34.19 14.49 31.24
C GLY A 159 -33.72 13.14 31.77
N ALA A 160 -34.60 12.39 32.45
CA ALA A 160 -34.29 11.02 32.92
C ALA A 160 -33.90 10.07 31.79
N ARG A 161 -34.56 10.17 30.63
CA ARG A 161 -34.21 9.42 29.43
C ARG A 161 -32.79 9.75 28.94
N PHE A 162 -32.38 11.01 28.91
CA PHE A 162 -31.04 11.40 28.52
C PHE A 162 -29.99 10.88 29.50
N ILE A 163 -30.24 10.85 30.81
CA ILE A 163 -29.35 10.27 31.80
C ILE A 163 -29.16 8.77 31.49
N LEU A 164 -30.23 7.98 31.33
CA LEU A 164 -30.15 6.56 31.04
C LEU A 164 -29.48 6.27 29.69
N MET A 165 -29.81 7.02 28.65
CA MET A 165 -29.18 6.87 27.35
C MET A 165 -27.66 7.05 27.42
N GLU A 166 -27.16 7.98 28.21
CA GLU A 166 -25.72 8.19 28.40
C GLU A 166 -25.13 7.07 29.23
N ARG A 167 -25.75 6.70 30.36
CA ARG A 167 -25.31 5.60 31.22
C ARG A 167 -25.20 4.28 30.46
N PHE A 168 -26.20 3.97 29.61
CA PHE A 168 -26.21 2.74 28.81
C PHE A 168 -25.19 2.79 27.67
N ALA A 169 -25.11 3.89 26.93
CA ALA A 169 -24.20 4.02 25.79
C ALA A 169 -22.71 4.08 26.17
N GLU A 170 -22.40 4.30 27.45
CA GLU A 170 -21.03 4.38 27.97
C GLU A 170 -20.59 3.11 28.72
N ASP A 171 -21.47 2.10 28.79
CA ASP A 171 -21.11 0.82 29.42
C ASP A 171 -20.21 0.00 28.50
N ALA A 172 -18.97 -0.22 28.95
CA ALA A 172 -17.94 -0.90 28.18
C ALA A 172 -18.26 -2.38 27.86
N GLU A 173 -19.03 -3.06 28.73
CA GLU A 173 -19.44 -4.46 28.49
C GLU A 173 -20.62 -4.54 27.54
N LEU A 174 -21.54 -3.60 27.60
CA LEU A 174 -22.59 -3.47 26.58
C LEU A 174 -21.96 -3.24 25.20
N LEU A 175 -21.06 -2.26 25.09
CA LEU A 175 -20.39 -1.94 23.83
C LEU A 175 -19.63 -3.17 23.27
N ARG A 176 -18.97 -3.95 24.13
CA ARG A 176 -18.32 -5.21 23.75
C ARG A 176 -19.31 -6.24 23.16
N LYS A 177 -20.46 -6.46 23.82
CA LYS A 177 -21.50 -7.40 23.36
C LYS A 177 -22.11 -6.97 22.03
N VAL A 178 -22.46 -5.69 21.88
CA VAL A 178 -22.98 -5.13 20.63
C VAL A 178 -21.96 -5.27 19.51
N ARG A 179 -20.71 -4.92 19.76
CA ARG A 179 -19.59 -5.03 18.79
C ARG A 179 -19.38 -6.48 18.36
N GLN A 180 -19.45 -7.44 19.29
CA GLN A 180 -19.35 -8.86 18.98
C GLN A 180 -20.46 -9.34 18.05
N HIS A 181 -21.71 -8.94 18.30
CA HIS A 181 -22.86 -9.25 17.44
C HIS A 181 -22.66 -8.62 16.04
N LEU A 182 -22.37 -7.33 15.96
CA LEU A 182 -22.22 -6.61 14.70
C LEU A 182 -21.05 -7.12 13.85
N SER A 183 -19.97 -7.58 14.48
CA SER A 183 -18.83 -8.16 13.75
C SER A 183 -19.19 -9.41 12.94
N GLN A 184 -20.28 -10.10 13.31
CA GLN A 184 -20.76 -11.31 12.64
C GLN A 184 -21.89 -11.04 11.66
N GLN A 185 -22.72 -10.02 11.91
CA GLN A 185 -23.99 -9.81 11.21
C GLN A 185 -24.07 -8.52 10.40
N ALA A 186 -23.29 -7.50 10.76
CA ALA A 186 -23.43 -6.19 10.12
C ALA A 186 -23.08 -6.22 8.63
N VAL A 187 -23.97 -5.67 7.82
CA VAL A 187 -23.85 -5.54 6.37
C VAL A 187 -23.56 -4.09 6.00
N LEU A 188 -22.56 -3.87 5.14
CA LEU A 188 -22.36 -2.58 4.48
C LEU A 188 -23.34 -2.46 3.33
N GLU A 189 -24.14 -1.42 3.35
CA GLU A 189 -25.00 -1.03 2.24
C GLU A 189 -24.37 0.11 1.47
N SER A 190 -24.19 -0.06 0.18
CA SER A 190 -23.78 0.99 -0.74
C SER A 190 -24.95 1.34 -1.66
N ARG A 191 -25.28 2.61 -1.74
CA ARG A 191 -26.33 3.16 -2.60
C ARG A 191 -25.77 4.34 -3.38
N MET A 192 -26.22 4.47 -4.61
CA MET A 192 -25.88 5.63 -5.44
C MET A 192 -26.56 6.89 -4.91
N VAL A 193 -25.84 7.99 -4.89
CA VAL A 193 -26.40 9.31 -4.57
C VAL A 193 -27.32 9.73 -5.71
N LYS A 194 -28.56 10.07 -5.40
CA LYS A 194 -29.60 10.40 -6.37
C LYS A 194 -29.14 11.50 -7.34
N GLY A 195 -29.27 11.25 -8.63
CA GLY A 195 -28.89 12.18 -9.71
C GLY A 195 -27.41 12.12 -10.13
N LYS A 196 -26.60 11.18 -9.59
CA LYS A 196 -25.18 11.04 -9.90
C LYS A 196 -24.86 9.84 -10.80
N GLU A 197 -25.85 9.25 -11.47
CA GLU A 197 -25.72 8.02 -12.26
C GLU A 197 -24.66 8.11 -13.37
N LYS A 198 -24.63 9.27 -14.05
CA LYS A 198 -23.70 9.48 -15.17
C LYS A 198 -22.29 9.78 -14.70
N GLU A 199 -22.16 10.64 -13.68
CA GLU A 199 -20.87 11.02 -13.11
C GLU A 199 -20.21 9.84 -12.37
N GLY A 200 -21.02 9.02 -11.67
CA GLY A 200 -20.60 7.86 -10.90
C GLY A 200 -20.47 6.56 -11.70
N ALA A 201 -20.54 6.57 -13.05
CA ALA A 201 -20.57 5.36 -13.88
C ALA A 201 -19.43 4.36 -13.57
N LYS A 202 -18.24 4.84 -13.17
CA LYS A 202 -17.12 3.98 -12.75
C LYS A 202 -17.39 3.16 -11.49
N PHE A 203 -18.39 3.56 -10.66
CA PHE A 203 -18.81 2.86 -9.44
C PHE A 203 -20.09 2.06 -9.62
N ARG A 204 -20.51 1.78 -10.85
CA ARG A 204 -21.79 1.15 -11.17
C ARG A 204 -22.02 -0.18 -10.44
N ASP A 205 -20.97 -0.96 -10.25
CA ASP A 205 -21.01 -2.24 -9.55
C ASP A 205 -21.42 -2.10 -8.06
N TYR A 206 -21.36 -0.87 -7.51
CA TYR A 206 -21.67 -0.52 -6.12
C TYR A 206 -22.90 0.38 -5.94
N PHE A 207 -23.70 0.60 -7.00
CA PHE A 207 -24.91 1.43 -6.92
C PHE A 207 -25.99 0.85 -6.04
N GLU A 208 -26.10 -0.49 -6.01
CA GLU A 208 -26.97 -1.28 -5.13
C GLU A 208 -26.17 -2.50 -4.68
N HIS A 209 -25.31 -2.32 -3.67
CA HIS A 209 -24.43 -3.37 -3.20
C HIS A 209 -24.58 -3.55 -1.69
N ASN A 210 -24.77 -4.81 -1.28
CA ASN A 210 -24.84 -5.20 0.12
C ASN A 210 -23.86 -6.33 0.35
N GLU A 211 -22.99 -6.19 1.35
CA GLU A 211 -21.98 -7.20 1.67
C GLU A 211 -21.68 -7.22 3.16
N LEU A 212 -21.47 -8.41 3.74
CA LEU A 212 -21.10 -8.58 5.13
C LEU A 212 -19.78 -7.88 5.42
N MET A 213 -19.76 -6.92 6.37
CA MET A 213 -18.60 -6.05 6.62
C MET A 213 -17.33 -6.83 6.95
N SER A 214 -17.45 -7.97 7.63
CA SER A 214 -16.30 -8.83 7.98
C SER A 214 -15.69 -9.60 6.79
N LYS A 215 -16.34 -9.61 5.62
CA LYS A 215 -15.92 -10.36 4.42
C LYS A 215 -15.61 -9.49 3.22
N ILE A 216 -15.73 -8.16 3.35
CA ILE A 216 -15.46 -7.24 2.24
C ILE A 216 -13.95 -7.26 1.91
N PRO A 217 -13.55 -7.61 0.68
CA PRO A 217 -12.15 -7.53 0.26
C PRO A 217 -11.67 -6.08 0.20
N SER A 218 -10.39 -5.86 0.48
CA SER A 218 -9.77 -4.52 0.58
C SER A 218 -10.01 -3.64 -0.65
N HIS A 219 -9.84 -4.19 -1.86
CA HIS A 219 -10.05 -3.44 -3.10
C HIS A 219 -11.50 -2.96 -3.30
N ARG A 220 -12.52 -3.73 -2.84
CA ARG A 220 -13.92 -3.31 -2.88
C ARG A 220 -14.21 -2.26 -1.82
N ALA A 221 -13.70 -2.46 -0.61
CA ALA A 221 -13.82 -1.46 0.46
C ALA A 221 -13.26 -0.11 0.02
N LEU A 222 -12.03 -0.09 -0.53
CA LEU A 222 -11.40 1.14 -1.04
C LEU A 222 -12.16 1.76 -2.22
N ALA A 223 -12.71 0.94 -3.14
CA ALA A 223 -13.53 1.44 -4.24
C ALA A 223 -14.80 2.15 -3.73
N MET A 224 -15.53 1.53 -2.78
CA MET A 224 -16.73 2.11 -2.20
C MET A 224 -16.41 3.37 -1.37
N LEU A 225 -15.34 3.36 -0.58
CA LEU A 225 -14.87 4.53 0.18
C LEU A 225 -14.48 5.69 -0.75
N ARG A 226 -13.79 5.41 -1.88
CA ARG A 226 -13.51 6.42 -2.91
C ARG A 226 -14.81 6.97 -3.50
N GLY A 227 -15.76 6.10 -3.83
CA GLY A 227 -17.08 6.51 -4.35
C GLY A 227 -17.83 7.43 -3.38
N ARG A 228 -17.75 7.16 -2.07
CA ARG A 228 -18.29 8.03 -1.02
C ARG A 228 -17.55 9.36 -0.94
N ASN A 229 -16.22 9.35 -0.97
CA ASN A 229 -15.41 10.57 -0.88
C ASN A 229 -15.61 11.48 -2.10
N GLU A 230 -15.86 10.91 -3.29
CA GLU A 230 -16.21 11.64 -4.50
C GLU A 230 -17.70 12.09 -4.53
N GLY A 231 -18.51 11.75 -3.52
CA GLY A 231 -19.92 12.10 -3.43
C GLY A 231 -20.83 11.32 -4.41
N MET A 232 -20.39 10.17 -4.91
CA MET A 232 -21.14 9.31 -5.84
C MET A 232 -21.93 8.23 -5.12
N LEU A 233 -21.40 7.71 -4.01
CA LEU A 233 -21.99 6.66 -3.20
C LEU A 233 -22.33 7.16 -1.79
N SER A 234 -23.41 6.63 -1.22
CA SER A 234 -23.75 6.70 0.19
C SER A 234 -23.51 5.33 0.80
N LEU A 235 -22.77 5.29 1.90
CA LEU A 235 -22.47 4.06 2.64
C LEU A 235 -23.15 4.11 4.00
N SER A 236 -23.81 3.05 4.39
CA SER A 236 -24.44 2.88 5.71
C SER A 236 -24.27 1.45 6.23
N MET A 237 -24.24 1.31 7.54
CA MET A 237 -24.20 0.01 8.20
C MET A 237 -25.63 -0.45 8.52
N ASN A 238 -26.03 -1.62 8.01
CA ASN A 238 -27.23 -2.31 8.41
C ASN A 238 -26.88 -3.35 9.48
N ALA A 239 -27.38 -3.14 10.69
CA ALA A 239 -27.12 -4.01 11.85
C ALA A 239 -27.99 -5.27 11.83
N ASP A 240 -29.14 -5.23 11.15
CA ASP A 240 -30.18 -6.26 11.18
C ASP A 240 -30.66 -6.62 9.76
N PRO A 241 -29.79 -7.22 8.92
CA PRO A 241 -30.08 -7.44 7.49
C PRO A 241 -31.27 -8.36 7.23
N ASP A 242 -31.54 -9.27 8.16
CA ASP A 242 -32.60 -10.29 8.03
C ASP A 242 -33.92 -9.88 8.71
N THR A 243 -33.95 -8.70 9.36
CA THR A 243 -35.10 -8.27 10.16
C THR A 243 -35.98 -7.29 9.37
N GLN A 244 -37.31 -7.45 9.45
CA GLN A 244 -38.24 -6.48 8.86
C GLN A 244 -38.21 -5.17 9.66
N ALA A 245 -38.33 -4.05 8.99
CA ALA A 245 -38.19 -2.69 9.59
C ALA A 245 -39.22 -2.43 10.76
N THR A 246 -40.20 -3.29 10.91
CA THR A 246 -41.24 -3.20 11.96
C THR A 246 -40.88 -3.93 13.26
N GLU A 247 -39.85 -4.79 13.26
CA GLU A 247 -39.57 -5.69 14.39
C GLU A 247 -38.56 -5.13 15.42
N GLY A 248 -38.02 -3.94 15.18
CA GLY A 248 -36.95 -3.39 16.03
C GLY A 248 -35.60 -4.07 15.77
N SER A 249 -34.53 -3.51 16.36
CA SER A 249 -33.17 -4.03 16.20
C SER A 249 -32.86 -5.13 17.23
N TYR A 250 -32.15 -6.18 16.85
CA TYR A 250 -31.63 -7.16 17.81
C TYR A 250 -30.68 -6.52 18.82
N CYS A 251 -30.01 -5.44 18.45
CA CYS A 251 -29.20 -4.65 19.38
C CYS A 251 -30.01 -4.03 20.53
N GLU A 252 -31.31 -3.71 20.32
CA GLU A 252 -32.21 -3.29 21.39
C GLU A 252 -32.46 -4.42 22.40
N VAL A 253 -32.51 -5.68 21.91
CA VAL A 253 -32.60 -6.86 22.80
C VAL A 253 -31.33 -7.03 23.61
N ILE A 254 -30.15 -6.87 22.98
CA ILE A 254 -28.86 -6.94 23.68
C ILE A 254 -28.79 -5.90 24.81
N ILE A 255 -29.24 -4.67 24.55
CA ILE A 255 -29.28 -3.57 25.55
C ILE A 255 -30.23 -3.98 26.71
N SER A 256 -31.43 -4.43 26.38
CA SER A 256 -32.42 -4.84 27.38
C SER A 256 -31.92 -6.00 28.27
N ASP A 257 -31.35 -7.02 27.66
CA ASP A 257 -30.82 -8.18 28.38
C ASP A 257 -29.62 -7.82 29.26
N HIS A 258 -28.74 -6.94 28.75
CA HIS A 258 -27.56 -6.52 29.50
C HIS A 258 -27.90 -5.81 30.81
N PHE A 259 -28.93 -4.95 30.80
CA PHE A 259 -29.40 -4.23 31.99
C PHE A 259 -30.53 -4.95 32.72
N GLY A 260 -30.87 -6.20 32.37
CA GLY A 260 -31.91 -7.01 33.00
C GLY A 260 -33.31 -6.40 32.86
N LEU A 261 -33.54 -5.65 31.76
CA LEU A 261 -34.82 -5.00 31.50
C LEU A 261 -35.81 -6.02 30.89
N ARG A 262 -36.57 -6.69 31.76
CA ARG A 262 -37.70 -7.54 31.29
C ARG A 262 -38.87 -6.63 31.01
N LEU A 263 -39.00 -6.22 29.73
CA LEU A 263 -40.01 -5.27 29.29
C LEU A 263 -41.38 -5.97 29.22
N SER A 264 -42.23 -5.75 30.21
CA SER A 264 -43.61 -6.15 30.28
C SER A 264 -44.56 -5.03 29.80
N ASN A 265 -45.83 -5.01 30.19
CA ASN A 265 -46.80 -4.01 29.76
C ASN A 265 -47.05 -2.95 30.86
N SER A 266 -46.12 -2.69 31.79
CA SER A 266 -46.22 -1.60 32.74
C SER A 266 -45.89 -0.26 32.07
N SER A 267 -46.38 0.86 32.61
CA SER A 267 -46.04 2.20 32.10
C SER A 267 -44.55 2.50 32.17
N VAL A 268 -43.89 1.99 33.19
CA VAL A 268 -42.42 2.05 33.36
C VAL A 268 -41.72 1.28 32.24
N ASP A 269 -42.19 0.07 31.92
CA ASP A 269 -41.54 -0.77 30.88
C ASP A 269 -41.77 -0.18 29.48
N GLU A 270 -42.91 0.40 29.19
CA GLU A 270 -43.16 1.11 27.94
C GLU A 270 -42.22 2.32 27.78
N TRP A 271 -42.05 3.09 28.86
CA TRP A 271 -41.10 4.19 28.88
C TRP A 271 -39.63 3.69 28.71
N LEU A 272 -39.22 2.65 29.44
CA LEU A 272 -37.91 2.05 29.31
C LEU A 272 -37.63 1.47 27.89
N LYS A 273 -38.66 0.94 27.23
CA LYS A 273 -38.57 0.56 25.84
C LYS A 273 -38.18 1.72 24.94
N THR A 274 -38.76 2.91 25.18
CA THR A 274 -38.39 4.13 24.45
C THR A 274 -36.98 4.58 24.77
N VAL A 275 -36.51 4.38 26.01
CA VAL A 275 -35.11 4.64 26.42
C VAL A 275 -34.17 3.72 25.66
N VAL A 276 -34.41 2.40 25.62
CA VAL A 276 -33.59 1.39 24.91
C VAL A 276 -33.52 1.71 23.42
N THR A 277 -34.65 1.93 22.77
CA THR A 277 -34.73 2.29 21.35
C THR A 277 -33.97 3.60 21.07
N SER A 278 -34.11 4.62 21.94
CA SER A 278 -33.39 5.88 21.82
C SER A 278 -31.88 5.71 22.05
N THR A 279 -31.46 4.86 23.00
CA THR A 279 -30.04 4.53 23.25
C THR A 279 -29.42 3.92 22.00
N TRP A 280 -30.08 2.91 21.41
CA TRP A 280 -29.62 2.28 20.19
C TRP A 280 -29.55 3.31 19.05
N ARG A 281 -30.68 3.86 18.64
CA ARG A 281 -30.79 4.66 17.40
C ARG A 281 -30.01 5.98 17.43
N ILE A 282 -29.93 6.64 18.59
CA ILE A 282 -29.34 7.99 18.69
C ILE A 282 -27.87 7.97 19.12
N LYS A 283 -27.47 6.97 19.90
CA LYS A 283 -26.11 6.90 20.46
C LYS A 283 -25.32 5.72 19.90
N VAL A 284 -25.70 4.49 20.23
CA VAL A 284 -24.87 3.32 20.01
C VAL A 284 -24.76 2.95 18.52
N ALA A 285 -25.84 3.02 17.74
CA ALA A 285 -25.80 2.71 16.31
C ALA A 285 -24.86 3.62 15.55
N LEU A 286 -24.93 4.93 15.78
CA LEU A 286 -24.05 5.90 15.13
C LEU A 286 -22.57 5.71 15.52
N GLN A 287 -22.31 5.41 16.80
CA GLN A 287 -20.97 5.10 17.29
C GLN A 287 -20.42 3.84 16.61
N MET A 288 -21.22 2.76 16.57
CA MET A 288 -20.82 1.49 15.95
C MET A 288 -20.62 1.65 14.44
N GLU A 289 -21.52 2.33 13.73
CA GLU A 289 -21.34 2.58 12.30
C GLU A 289 -20.02 3.31 12.00
N THR A 290 -19.72 4.36 12.77
CA THR A 290 -18.47 5.12 12.63
C THR A 290 -17.26 4.22 12.88
N GLU A 291 -17.31 3.42 13.94
CA GLU A 291 -16.23 2.50 14.33
C GLU A 291 -16.01 1.40 13.27
N PHE A 292 -17.09 0.74 12.82
CA PHE A 292 -16.99 -0.35 11.86
C PHE A 292 -16.54 0.12 10.48
N ILE A 293 -16.99 1.28 10.01
CA ILE A 293 -16.51 1.88 8.77
C ILE A 293 -15.02 2.28 8.89
N ALA A 294 -14.60 2.84 10.03
CA ALA A 294 -13.20 3.18 10.28
C ALA A 294 -12.32 1.92 10.31
N LYS A 295 -12.74 0.87 11.03
CA LYS A 295 -12.01 -0.41 11.11
C LYS A 295 -11.92 -1.10 9.75
N MET A 296 -13.01 -1.12 8.98
CA MET A 296 -13.00 -1.65 7.61
C MET A 296 -12.00 -0.88 6.73
N ARG A 297 -11.97 0.45 6.83
CA ARG A 297 -11.03 1.30 6.10
C ARG A 297 -9.59 0.99 6.51
N GLU A 298 -9.28 0.98 7.79
CA GLU A 298 -7.93 0.69 8.31
C GLU A 298 -7.42 -0.67 7.84
N SER A 299 -8.25 -1.72 7.95
CA SER A 299 -7.90 -3.06 7.47
C SER A 299 -7.66 -3.11 5.95
N ALA A 300 -8.50 -2.41 5.18
CA ALA A 300 -8.37 -2.34 3.73
C ALA A 300 -7.12 -1.55 3.29
N GLU A 301 -6.81 -0.45 3.99
CA GLU A 301 -5.60 0.35 3.77
C GLU A 301 -4.34 -0.46 4.09
N GLU A 302 -4.31 -1.16 5.21
CA GLU A 302 -3.17 -1.99 5.63
C GLU A 302 -2.87 -3.10 4.61
N GLU A 303 -3.91 -3.81 4.14
CA GLU A 303 -3.75 -4.86 3.13
C GLU A 303 -3.25 -4.28 1.79
N ALA A 304 -3.83 -3.16 1.36
CA ALA A 304 -3.40 -2.48 0.14
C ALA A 304 -1.95 -2.00 0.22
N ILE A 305 -1.53 -1.41 1.35
CA ILE A 305 -0.16 -0.96 1.58
C ILE A 305 0.82 -2.13 1.52
N LYS A 306 0.47 -3.31 2.07
CA LYS A 306 1.28 -4.53 1.96
C LYS A 306 1.48 -4.96 0.50
N VAL A 307 0.44 -4.89 -0.32
CA VAL A 307 0.53 -5.17 -1.76
C VAL A 307 1.43 -4.15 -2.46
N PHE A 308 1.26 -2.86 -2.18
CA PHE A 308 2.10 -1.81 -2.77
C PHE A 308 3.58 -1.95 -2.38
N ALA A 309 3.84 -2.30 -1.13
CA ALA A 309 5.19 -2.59 -0.64
C ALA A 309 5.86 -3.74 -1.39
N ARG A 310 5.14 -4.85 -1.62
CA ARG A 310 5.65 -6.00 -2.41
C ARG A 310 5.93 -5.60 -3.84
N ASN A 311 5.00 -4.91 -4.51
CA ASN A 311 5.18 -4.45 -5.89
C ASN A 311 6.37 -3.49 -6.03
N LEU A 312 6.58 -2.59 -5.06
CA LEU A 312 7.76 -1.73 -5.06
C LEU A 312 9.04 -2.57 -4.91
N GLY A 313 9.05 -3.54 -3.99
CA GLY A 313 10.17 -4.47 -3.82
C GLY A 313 10.52 -5.20 -5.11
N ASP A 314 9.52 -5.73 -5.82
CA ASP A 314 9.73 -6.40 -7.12
C ASP A 314 10.34 -5.46 -8.17
N LEU A 315 9.87 -4.21 -8.23
CA LEU A 315 10.42 -3.21 -9.16
C LEU A 315 11.87 -2.83 -8.82
N LEU A 316 12.19 -2.65 -7.54
CA LEU A 316 13.53 -2.33 -7.07
C LEU A 316 14.51 -3.50 -7.28
N MET A 317 14.03 -4.73 -7.09
CA MET A 317 14.79 -5.97 -7.26
C MET A 317 14.74 -6.51 -8.70
N ALA A 318 14.19 -5.76 -9.65
CA ALA A 318 14.22 -6.14 -11.06
C ALA A 318 15.66 -6.25 -11.58
N ALA A 319 15.89 -7.23 -12.46
CA ALA A 319 17.21 -7.52 -12.98
C ALA A 319 17.80 -6.35 -13.78
N PRO A 320 19.00 -5.86 -13.45
CA PRO A 320 19.64 -4.77 -14.18
C PRO A 320 20.15 -5.24 -15.55
N ALA A 321 20.00 -4.42 -16.60
CA ALA A 321 20.64 -4.65 -17.88
C ALA A 321 22.18 -4.51 -17.80
N GLY A 322 22.69 -3.90 -16.73
CA GLY A 322 24.10 -3.75 -16.44
C GLY A 322 24.77 -2.56 -17.14
N ALA A 323 26.09 -2.50 -17.04
CA ALA A 323 26.93 -1.42 -17.53
C ALA A 323 27.05 -1.42 -19.06
N LYS A 324 25.97 -1.00 -19.75
CA LYS A 324 25.88 -0.93 -21.22
C LYS A 324 25.58 0.50 -21.65
N ALA A 325 26.18 0.96 -22.76
CA ALA A 325 25.76 2.25 -23.35
C ALA A 325 24.29 2.17 -23.77
N THR A 326 23.47 3.02 -23.19
CA THR A 326 22.00 2.96 -23.28
C THR A 326 21.43 4.26 -23.83
N MET A 327 20.54 4.14 -24.82
CA MET A 327 19.74 5.29 -25.32
C MET A 327 18.37 5.26 -24.62
N GLY A 328 18.02 6.34 -23.92
CA GLY A 328 16.70 6.54 -23.33
C GLY A 328 15.82 7.40 -24.21
N LEU A 329 14.62 6.92 -24.48
CA LEU A 329 13.60 7.64 -25.23
C LEU A 329 12.41 7.92 -24.31
N ASP A 330 12.13 9.21 -24.10
CA ASP A 330 10.93 9.67 -23.40
C ASP A 330 9.90 10.08 -24.46
N PRO A 331 8.84 9.26 -24.66
CA PRO A 331 7.87 9.48 -25.71
C PRO A 331 7.10 10.79 -25.56
N GLY A 332 6.85 11.47 -26.66
CA GLY A 332 6.05 12.69 -26.68
C GLY A 332 5.54 13.03 -28.07
N ILE A 333 4.20 12.95 -28.26
CA ILE A 333 3.60 13.15 -29.59
C ILE A 333 3.78 14.60 -30.05
N ARG A 334 3.32 15.58 -29.27
CA ARG A 334 3.36 17.01 -29.67
C ARG A 334 4.70 17.67 -29.37
N THR A 335 5.29 17.33 -28.23
CA THR A 335 6.54 17.95 -27.73
C THR A 335 7.79 17.30 -28.31
N GLY A 336 7.65 16.28 -29.13
CA GLY A 336 8.73 15.44 -29.66
C GLY A 336 9.21 14.39 -28.65
N VAL A 337 9.91 13.37 -29.18
CA VAL A 337 10.54 12.32 -28.38
C VAL A 337 11.89 12.83 -27.88
N LYS A 338 12.11 12.86 -26.57
CA LYS A 338 13.36 13.25 -25.95
C LYS A 338 14.30 12.07 -25.96
N VAL A 339 15.51 12.31 -26.39
CA VAL A 339 16.57 11.31 -26.53
C VAL A 339 17.71 11.67 -25.59
N ALA A 340 18.13 10.73 -24.76
CA ALA A 340 19.34 10.86 -23.96
C ALA A 340 20.20 9.59 -24.12
N ILE A 341 21.49 9.76 -24.21
CA ILE A 341 22.43 8.64 -24.27
C ILE A 341 23.31 8.68 -23.02
N VAL A 342 23.31 7.58 -22.30
CA VAL A 342 24.20 7.37 -21.15
C VAL A 342 25.25 6.30 -21.51
N ASP A 343 26.46 6.51 -21.05
CA ASP A 343 27.55 5.53 -21.23
C ASP A 343 27.40 4.35 -20.24
N ASN A 344 28.36 3.45 -20.24
CA ASN A 344 28.40 2.29 -19.34
C ASN A 344 28.49 2.62 -17.85
N THR A 345 28.79 3.88 -17.50
CA THR A 345 28.83 4.36 -16.10
C THR A 345 27.56 5.12 -15.70
N GLY A 346 26.61 5.26 -16.61
CA GLY A 346 25.39 6.07 -16.41
C GLY A 346 25.58 7.57 -16.62
N LYS A 347 26.76 8.03 -17.11
CA LYS A 347 27.02 9.44 -17.42
C LYS A 347 26.33 9.83 -18.71
N LEU A 348 25.61 10.96 -18.71
CA LEU A 348 25.02 11.53 -19.92
C LEU A 348 26.13 11.99 -20.87
N VAL A 349 26.14 11.46 -22.11
CA VAL A 349 27.14 11.77 -23.14
C VAL A 349 26.55 12.50 -24.34
N ALA A 350 25.25 12.37 -24.62
CA ALA A 350 24.55 13.09 -25.67
C ALA A 350 23.06 13.20 -25.38
N HIS A 351 22.42 14.24 -25.90
CA HIS A 351 20.97 14.36 -25.86
C HIS A 351 20.45 15.16 -27.06
N THR A 352 19.18 14.91 -27.43
CA THR A 352 18.49 15.64 -28.49
C THR A 352 16.97 15.47 -28.36
N THR A 353 16.21 16.16 -29.20
CA THR A 353 14.77 15.94 -29.37
C THR A 353 14.49 15.65 -30.84
N ILE A 354 13.72 14.60 -31.11
CA ILE A 354 13.29 14.22 -32.45
C ILE A 354 11.77 14.35 -32.55
N PHE A 355 11.28 14.56 -33.78
CA PHE A 355 9.87 14.82 -34.03
C PHE A 355 9.31 13.87 -35.12
N PRO A 356 9.25 12.55 -34.84
CA PRO A 356 8.75 11.59 -35.85
C PRO A 356 7.25 11.67 -36.06
N HIS A 357 6.48 12.17 -35.09
CA HIS A 357 5.01 12.15 -35.10
C HIS A 357 4.41 13.48 -35.55
N ALA A 358 3.08 13.47 -35.77
CA ALA A 358 2.34 14.68 -36.07
C ALA A 358 2.48 15.75 -34.98
N PRO A 359 2.54 17.05 -35.30
CA PRO A 359 2.30 17.65 -36.64
C PRO A 359 3.52 17.65 -37.57
N GLN A 360 4.72 17.39 -37.09
CA GLN A 360 5.96 17.58 -37.85
C GLN A 360 6.30 16.40 -38.77
N ASN A 361 5.93 15.17 -38.46
CA ASN A 361 6.11 13.94 -39.25
C ASN A 361 7.52 13.75 -39.84
N LEU A 362 8.57 14.07 -39.09
CA LEU A 362 9.97 13.95 -39.52
C LEU A 362 10.54 12.53 -39.27
N TRP A 363 9.84 11.48 -39.74
CA TRP A 363 10.14 10.07 -39.48
C TRP A 363 11.55 9.67 -39.92
N ASP A 364 11.85 9.81 -41.24
CA ASP A 364 13.15 9.43 -41.83
C ASP A 364 14.32 10.25 -41.23
N LYS A 365 14.08 11.54 -40.90
CA LYS A 365 15.10 12.37 -40.27
C LYS A 365 15.37 11.87 -38.88
N SER A 366 14.35 11.43 -38.17
CA SER A 366 14.48 10.86 -36.82
C SER A 366 15.28 9.54 -36.83
N ILE A 367 14.98 8.63 -37.78
CA ILE A 367 15.76 7.37 -37.92
C ILE A 367 17.23 7.71 -38.22
N ARG A 368 17.53 8.61 -39.16
CA ARG A 368 18.91 9.02 -39.47
C ARG A 368 19.64 9.61 -38.25
N THR A 369 18.96 10.47 -37.50
CA THR A 369 19.53 11.04 -36.28
C THR A 369 19.87 9.97 -35.24
N LEU A 370 18.92 9.04 -34.98
CA LEU A 370 19.13 7.95 -34.03
C LEU A 370 20.22 6.99 -34.50
N SER A 371 20.29 6.64 -35.81
CA SER A 371 21.36 5.79 -36.38
C SER A 371 22.74 6.38 -36.14
N ASN A 372 22.90 7.67 -36.39
CA ASN A 372 24.18 8.36 -36.17
C ASN A 372 24.58 8.33 -34.69
N LEU A 373 23.62 8.56 -33.79
CA LEU A 373 23.86 8.55 -32.35
C LEU A 373 24.20 7.13 -31.83
N VAL A 374 23.52 6.08 -32.34
CA VAL A 374 23.83 4.68 -32.02
C VAL A 374 25.27 4.34 -32.43
N ALA A 375 25.67 4.69 -33.65
CA ALA A 375 27.01 4.41 -34.17
C ALA A 375 28.08 5.20 -33.41
N MET A 376 27.88 6.50 -33.17
CA MET A 376 28.83 7.39 -32.51
C MET A 376 29.13 6.96 -31.07
N HIS A 377 28.07 6.60 -30.30
CA HIS A 377 28.17 6.27 -28.88
C HIS A 377 28.16 4.77 -28.58
N LYS A 378 28.21 3.93 -29.61
CA LYS A 378 28.21 2.45 -29.48
C LYS A 378 27.05 1.95 -28.60
N VAL A 379 25.86 2.50 -28.82
CA VAL A 379 24.66 2.13 -28.06
C VAL A 379 24.33 0.67 -28.28
N SER A 380 24.16 -0.08 -27.21
CA SER A 380 23.85 -1.53 -27.24
C SER A 380 22.37 -1.81 -26.94
N ILE A 381 21.67 -0.91 -26.25
CA ILE A 381 20.28 -1.11 -25.84
C ILE A 381 19.52 0.22 -25.87
N ILE A 382 18.25 0.17 -26.28
CA ILE A 382 17.35 1.33 -26.33
C ILE A 382 16.23 1.13 -25.30
N ALA A 383 16.14 2.04 -24.34
CA ALA A 383 15.10 2.10 -23.35
C ALA A 383 13.98 3.05 -23.81
N ILE A 384 12.75 2.59 -23.89
CA ILE A 384 11.59 3.38 -24.32
C ILE A 384 10.65 3.51 -23.16
N GLY A 385 10.32 4.74 -22.74
CA GLY A 385 9.30 4.99 -21.72
C GLY A 385 7.93 4.45 -22.13
N ASN A 386 7.15 3.93 -21.18
CA ASN A 386 5.83 3.32 -21.45
C ASN A 386 4.66 4.35 -21.47
N GLY A 387 4.94 5.65 -21.51
CA GLY A 387 3.94 6.71 -21.57
C GLY A 387 3.26 6.91 -22.91
N THR A 388 2.56 8.04 -23.02
CA THR A 388 1.80 8.37 -24.24
C THR A 388 2.73 8.54 -25.46
N GLY A 389 2.52 7.75 -26.51
CA GLY A 389 3.38 7.74 -27.71
C GLY A 389 4.46 6.66 -27.66
N SER A 390 4.44 5.78 -26.65
CA SER A 390 5.43 4.71 -26.52
C SER A 390 5.37 3.72 -27.69
N ARG A 391 4.19 3.42 -28.22
CA ARG A 391 4.01 2.47 -29.33
C ARG A 391 4.55 3.01 -30.65
N GLU A 392 4.25 4.24 -30.94
CA GLU A 392 4.79 4.92 -32.13
C GLU A 392 6.32 5.03 -32.04
N THR A 393 6.84 5.29 -30.83
CA THR A 393 8.29 5.31 -30.57
C THR A 393 8.90 3.90 -30.66
N ASP A 394 8.18 2.87 -30.20
CA ASP A 394 8.60 1.47 -30.31
C ASP A 394 8.66 1.02 -31.78
N LYS A 395 7.69 1.42 -32.62
CA LYS A 395 7.71 1.17 -34.05
C LYS A 395 8.91 1.86 -34.72
N LEU A 396 9.15 3.14 -34.39
CA LEU A 396 10.30 3.90 -34.92
C LEU A 396 11.62 3.18 -34.60
N THR A 397 11.76 2.69 -33.36
CA THR A 397 12.95 1.95 -32.93
C THR A 397 13.04 0.57 -33.56
N GLY A 398 11.94 -0.09 -33.86
CA GLY A 398 11.91 -1.34 -34.62
C GLY A 398 12.49 -1.16 -36.02
N GLU A 399 12.08 -0.11 -36.75
CA GLU A 399 12.60 0.24 -38.06
C GLU A 399 14.09 0.65 -37.99
N LEU A 400 14.50 1.39 -36.96
CA LEU A 400 15.89 1.74 -36.69
C LEU A 400 16.76 0.47 -36.52
N ILE A 401 16.34 -0.50 -35.68
CA ILE A 401 17.06 -1.75 -35.45
C ILE A 401 17.17 -2.56 -36.74
N ALA A 402 16.08 -2.65 -37.53
CA ALA A 402 16.08 -3.32 -38.82
C ALA A 402 17.07 -2.68 -39.81
N ALA A 403 17.12 -1.35 -39.85
CA ALA A 403 18.05 -0.61 -40.69
C ALA A 403 19.53 -0.76 -40.29
N MET A 404 19.78 -1.00 -38.99
CA MET A 404 21.14 -1.12 -38.42
C MET A 404 21.59 -2.58 -38.19
N LYS A 405 20.81 -3.58 -38.61
CA LYS A 405 21.03 -4.99 -38.32
C LYS A 405 22.40 -5.51 -38.77
N GLU A 406 22.92 -5.03 -39.91
CA GLU A 406 24.22 -5.43 -40.41
C GLU A 406 25.39 -4.83 -39.64
N THR A 407 25.26 -3.60 -39.17
CA THR A 407 26.32 -2.85 -38.47
C THR A 407 26.29 -3.03 -36.96
N HIS A 408 25.08 -3.21 -36.39
CA HIS A 408 24.86 -3.35 -34.95
C HIS A 408 23.90 -4.53 -34.66
N PRO A 409 24.33 -5.80 -34.89
CA PRO A 409 23.47 -6.98 -34.79
C PRO A 409 22.95 -7.27 -33.39
N THR A 410 23.58 -6.71 -32.36
CA THR A 410 23.22 -6.90 -30.92
C THR A 410 22.37 -5.78 -30.37
N LEU A 411 22.03 -4.77 -31.18
CA LEU A 411 21.17 -3.67 -30.74
C LEU A 411 19.76 -4.18 -30.44
N THR A 412 19.31 -3.94 -29.24
CA THR A 412 17.96 -4.35 -28.77
C THR A 412 17.18 -3.16 -28.20
N LYS A 413 15.87 -3.31 -28.11
CA LYS A 413 14.97 -2.31 -27.50
C LYS A 413 14.18 -2.92 -26.33
N VAL A 414 13.83 -2.10 -25.34
CA VAL A 414 13.06 -2.51 -24.17
C VAL A 414 12.12 -1.39 -23.77
N ILE A 415 10.88 -1.73 -23.49
CA ILE A 415 9.93 -0.79 -22.87
C ILE A 415 10.20 -0.77 -21.37
N VAL A 416 10.35 0.44 -20.82
CA VAL A 416 10.69 0.68 -19.42
C VAL A 416 9.58 1.51 -18.78
N SER A 417 9.16 1.14 -17.56
CA SER A 417 8.21 1.95 -16.80
C SER A 417 8.79 3.34 -16.53
N GLU A 418 8.06 4.39 -16.89
CA GLU A 418 8.42 5.78 -16.59
C GLU A 418 7.81 6.29 -15.28
N ALA A 419 7.20 5.40 -14.47
CA ALA A 419 6.57 5.77 -13.21
C ALA A 419 7.53 6.58 -12.34
N GLY A 420 7.09 7.76 -11.88
CA GLY A 420 7.91 8.69 -11.09
C GLY A 420 9.01 9.46 -11.86
N ALA A 421 9.27 9.20 -13.16
CA ALA A 421 10.31 9.91 -13.91
C ALA A 421 10.03 11.42 -14.03
N SER A 422 8.76 11.81 -14.15
CA SER A 422 8.34 13.22 -14.15
C SER A 422 8.58 13.89 -12.80
N VAL A 423 8.40 13.16 -11.69
CA VAL A 423 8.68 13.67 -10.34
C VAL A 423 10.18 13.88 -10.16
N TYR A 424 10.99 12.90 -10.57
CA TYR A 424 12.44 13.02 -10.56
C TYR A 424 12.90 14.22 -11.39
N SER A 425 12.46 14.34 -12.65
CA SER A 425 12.91 15.38 -13.57
C SER A 425 12.65 16.80 -13.06
N ALA A 426 11.57 17.00 -12.30
CA ALA A 426 11.19 18.27 -11.68
C ALA A 426 11.80 18.47 -10.26
N SER A 427 12.49 17.48 -9.71
CA SER A 427 13.06 17.55 -8.36
C SER A 427 14.28 18.46 -8.27
N GLU A 428 14.51 19.00 -7.07
CA GLU A 428 15.73 19.77 -6.76
C GLU A 428 17.00 18.92 -6.99
N PHE A 429 16.93 17.62 -6.67
CA PHE A 429 18.03 16.69 -6.89
C PHE A 429 18.42 16.63 -8.38
N ALA A 430 17.44 16.43 -9.29
CA ALA A 430 17.69 16.39 -10.72
C ALA A 430 18.15 17.74 -11.28
N ALA A 431 17.68 18.85 -10.68
CA ALA A 431 18.12 20.20 -11.05
C ALA A 431 19.61 20.42 -10.69
N ASN A 432 20.05 19.90 -9.54
CA ASN A 432 21.46 19.98 -9.12
C ASN A 432 22.34 19.00 -9.91
N GLU A 433 21.81 17.79 -10.24
CA GLU A 433 22.54 16.80 -11.05
C GLU A 433 22.73 17.28 -12.51
N PHE A 434 21.78 18.02 -13.05
CA PHE A 434 21.75 18.51 -14.43
C PHE A 434 21.30 19.98 -14.51
N PRO A 435 22.13 20.94 -14.02
CA PRO A 435 21.73 22.34 -13.92
C PRO A 435 21.45 23.00 -15.28
N ASN A 436 22.13 22.54 -16.34
CA ASN A 436 22.03 23.10 -17.70
C ASN A 436 21.12 22.30 -18.64
N LEU A 437 20.40 21.28 -18.11
CA LEU A 437 19.59 20.38 -18.92
C LEU A 437 18.10 20.72 -18.75
N ASP A 438 17.37 20.75 -19.88
CA ASP A 438 15.92 20.93 -19.84
C ASP A 438 15.24 19.80 -19.02
N VAL A 439 14.21 20.17 -18.26
CA VAL A 439 13.46 19.24 -17.39
C VAL A 439 13.00 18.00 -18.16
N SER A 440 12.53 18.19 -19.40
CA SER A 440 12.02 17.07 -20.21
C SER A 440 13.09 16.06 -20.63
N ILE A 441 14.33 16.51 -20.81
CA ILE A 441 15.46 15.63 -21.13
C ILE A 441 15.92 14.82 -19.91
N ARG A 442 15.80 15.36 -18.68
CA ARG A 442 16.12 14.64 -17.45
C ARG A 442 15.30 13.37 -17.31
N GLY A 443 14.02 13.38 -17.79
CA GLY A 443 13.17 12.18 -17.87
C GLY A 443 13.79 11.07 -18.72
N ALA A 444 14.26 11.41 -19.92
CA ALA A 444 14.91 10.46 -20.82
C ALA A 444 16.22 9.88 -20.23
N VAL A 445 17.00 10.69 -19.49
CA VAL A 445 18.19 10.21 -18.75
C VAL A 445 17.77 9.18 -17.70
N SER A 446 16.74 9.49 -16.92
CA SER A 446 16.23 8.56 -15.89
C SER A 446 15.74 7.25 -16.49
N ILE A 447 15.01 7.28 -17.63
CA ILE A 447 14.56 6.08 -18.35
C ILE A 447 15.77 5.21 -18.77
N ALA A 448 16.84 5.81 -19.30
CA ALA A 448 18.03 5.07 -19.70
C ALA A 448 18.74 4.42 -18.50
N ARG A 449 18.98 5.18 -17.44
CA ARG A 449 19.65 4.70 -16.22
C ARG A 449 18.85 3.66 -15.46
N ARG A 450 17.52 3.79 -15.44
CA ARG A 450 16.61 2.81 -14.82
C ARG A 450 16.72 1.44 -15.47
N LEU A 451 17.02 1.38 -16.77
CA LEU A 451 17.28 0.12 -17.44
C LEU A 451 18.66 -0.46 -17.06
N GLN A 452 19.68 0.40 -16.90
CA GLN A 452 20.99 -0.04 -16.46
C GLN A 452 20.96 -0.62 -15.04
N ASP A 453 20.34 0.10 -14.09
CA ASP A 453 20.12 -0.35 -12.71
C ASP A 453 18.85 0.27 -12.14
N PRO A 454 17.73 -0.51 -12.04
CA PRO A 454 16.46 -0.03 -11.50
C PRO A 454 16.59 0.52 -10.09
N LEU A 455 17.28 -0.19 -9.20
CA LEU A 455 17.42 0.20 -7.79
C LEU A 455 18.16 1.52 -7.66
N ALA A 456 19.32 1.65 -8.31
CA ALA A 456 20.18 2.84 -8.22
C ALA A 456 19.47 4.13 -8.73
N GLU A 457 18.54 3.99 -9.68
CA GLU A 457 17.80 5.13 -10.21
C GLU A 457 16.49 5.40 -9.43
N LEU A 458 15.72 4.36 -9.08
CA LEU A 458 14.43 4.51 -8.39
C LEU A 458 14.58 5.10 -6.98
N VAL A 459 15.68 4.85 -6.28
CA VAL A 459 15.94 5.44 -4.95
C VAL A 459 16.06 6.97 -4.96
N LYS A 460 16.24 7.59 -6.13
CA LYS A 460 16.25 9.06 -6.29
C LYS A 460 14.85 9.66 -6.26
N ILE A 461 13.82 8.83 -6.36
CA ILE A 461 12.40 9.20 -6.41
C ILE A 461 11.79 8.90 -5.05
N GLU A 462 10.94 9.80 -4.57
CA GLU A 462 10.17 9.53 -3.36
C GLU A 462 9.29 8.28 -3.58
N PRO A 463 9.38 7.22 -2.75
CA PRO A 463 8.77 5.92 -3.02
C PRO A 463 7.28 6.00 -3.31
N LYS A 464 6.54 6.86 -2.59
CA LYS A 464 5.10 7.07 -2.83
C LYS A 464 4.76 7.74 -4.17
N ALA A 465 5.74 8.32 -4.89
CA ALA A 465 5.55 8.86 -6.23
C ALA A 465 5.73 7.80 -7.32
N ILE A 466 6.22 6.61 -6.97
CA ILE A 466 6.28 5.45 -7.86
C ILE A 466 4.90 4.78 -7.84
N GLY A 467 4.24 4.68 -9.00
CA GLY A 467 2.92 4.06 -9.12
C GLY A 467 3.02 2.53 -8.99
N VAL A 468 2.58 1.99 -7.87
CA VAL A 468 2.62 0.55 -7.56
C VAL A 468 1.24 -0.04 -7.24
N GLY A 469 0.17 0.75 -7.40
CA GLY A 469 -1.19 0.26 -7.18
C GLY A 469 -2.30 1.27 -7.44
N GLN A 470 -3.49 0.76 -7.75
CA GLN A 470 -4.64 1.55 -8.21
C GLN A 470 -5.21 2.51 -7.14
N TYR A 471 -5.13 2.15 -5.85
CA TYR A 471 -5.70 2.91 -4.72
C TYR A 471 -4.63 3.58 -3.85
N GLN A 472 -3.42 3.74 -4.38
CA GLN A 472 -2.27 4.27 -3.63
C GLN A 472 -2.53 5.66 -3.01
N HIS A 473 -3.35 6.50 -3.65
CA HIS A 473 -3.71 7.83 -3.16
C HIS A 473 -4.90 7.84 -2.18
N ASP A 474 -5.58 6.70 -1.99
CA ASP A 474 -6.76 6.59 -1.12
C ASP A 474 -6.45 6.03 0.26
N VAL A 475 -5.23 5.57 0.49
CA VAL A 475 -4.77 5.01 1.77
C VAL A 475 -4.07 6.05 2.62
N SER A 476 -3.83 5.74 3.90
CA SER A 476 -3.04 6.58 4.82
C SER A 476 -1.65 6.85 4.26
N GLN A 477 -1.37 8.11 3.88
CA GLN A 477 -0.11 8.50 3.26
C GLN A 477 1.09 8.39 4.19
N SER A 478 0.89 8.51 5.50
CA SER A 478 1.95 8.33 6.50
C SER A 478 2.36 6.85 6.63
N GLN A 479 1.39 5.94 6.73
CA GLN A 479 1.65 4.51 6.78
C GLN A 479 2.23 4.00 5.46
N LEU A 480 1.71 4.49 4.33
CA LEU A 480 2.25 4.20 3.00
C LEU A 480 3.73 4.59 2.92
N SER A 481 4.07 5.84 3.26
CA SER A 481 5.47 6.32 3.22
C SER A 481 6.36 5.43 4.09
N GLN A 482 5.98 5.20 5.34
CA GLN A 482 6.76 4.38 6.26
C GLN A 482 7.00 2.95 5.73
N SER A 483 5.97 2.33 5.15
CA SER A 483 6.07 0.98 4.59
C SER A 483 6.96 0.94 3.34
N LEU A 484 6.80 1.90 2.42
CA LEU A 484 7.59 1.95 1.20
C LEU A 484 9.06 2.32 1.46
N ASP A 485 9.33 3.23 2.41
CA ASP A 485 10.69 3.59 2.84
C ASP A 485 11.42 2.38 3.43
N ALA A 486 10.72 1.55 4.23
CA ALA A 486 11.28 0.30 4.76
C ALA A 486 11.65 -0.69 3.65
N VAL A 487 10.81 -0.82 2.60
CA VAL A 487 11.12 -1.68 1.43
C VAL A 487 12.37 -1.19 0.69
N VAL A 488 12.50 0.12 0.49
CA VAL A 488 13.71 0.68 -0.15
C VAL A 488 14.95 0.37 0.67
N GLU A 489 14.89 0.58 1.98
CA GLU A 489 15.98 0.25 2.91
C GLU A 489 16.37 -1.24 2.80
N ASP A 490 15.39 -2.14 2.87
CA ASP A 490 15.63 -3.58 2.79
C ASP A 490 16.24 -4.00 1.45
N CYS A 491 15.71 -3.51 0.32
CA CYS A 491 16.24 -3.81 -1.02
C CYS A 491 17.69 -3.32 -1.20
N VAL A 492 17.99 -2.08 -0.77
CA VAL A 492 19.34 -1.50 -0.89
C VAL A 492 20.34 -2.29 -0.06
N ASN A 493 20.00 -2.66 1.17
CA ASN A 493 20.88 -3.41 2.05
C ASN A 493 21.01 -4.90 1.63
N ALA A 494 19.97 -5.50 1.00
CA ALA A 494 20.04 -6.83 0.43
C ALA A 494 21.00 -6.92 -0.77
N VAL A 495 20.96 -5.93 -1.68
CA VAL A 495 21.85 -5.86 -2.85
C VAL A 495 23.26 -5.44 -2.46
N GLY A 496 23.38 -4.53 -1.48
CA GLY A 496 24.65 -3.89 -1.12
C GLY A 496 25.05 -2.78 -2.11
N VAL A 497 25.88 -1.86 -1.66
CA VAL A 497 26.14 -0.59 -2.34
C VAL A 497 27.63 -0.41 -2.64
N ASP A 498 27.97 -0.16 -3.89
CA ASP A 498 29.35 0.19 -4.27
C ASP A 498 29.68 1.62 -3.79
N LEU A 499 30.62 1.73 -2.85
CA LEU A 499 30.98 2.97 -2.17
C LEU A 499 31.52 4.04 -3.12
N ASN A 500 32.22 3.58 -4.17
CA ASN A 500 32.89 4.48 -5.14
C ASN A 500 31.97 4.95 -6.28
N MET A 501 30.87 4.25 -6.52
CA MET A 501 29.95 4.58 -7.63
C MET A 501 28.60 5.14 -7.16
N ALA A 502 28.20 4.84 -5.91
CA ALA A 502 26.89 5.18 -5.41
C ALA A 502 26.62 6.70 -5.34
N SER A 503 25.39 7.06 -5.66
CA SER A 503 24.87 8.42 -5.43
C SER A 503 24.53 8.66 -3.96
N ALA A 504 24.48 9.94 -3.53
CA ALA A 504 24.08 10.28 -2.16
C ALA A 504 22.68 9.74 -1.78
N PRO A 505 21.64 9.78 -2.65
CA PRO A 505 20.36 9.13 -2.33
C PRO A 505 20.45 7.63 -2.09
N LEU A 506 21.27 6.89 -2.86
CA LEU A 506 21.48 5.47 -2.67
C LEU A 506 22.21 5.18 -1.36
N LEU A 507 23.28 5.91 -1.07
CA LEU A 507 24.01 5.80 0.19
C LEU A 507 23.13 6.12 1.41
N ALA A 508 22.19 7.07 1.29
CA ALA A 508 21.28 7.44 2.38
C ALA A 508 20.33 6.30 2.81
N GLN A 509 20.19 5.25 2.00
CA GLN A 509 19.37 4.06 2.31
C GLN A 509 20.20 2.93 2.95
N VAL A 510 21.51 3.10 3.06
CA VAL A 510 22.37 2.12 3.73
C VAL A 510 22.15 2.20 5.24
N ALA A 511 22.03 1.04 5.88
CA ALA A 511 21.86 0.92 7.33
C ALA A 511 22.86 1.82 8.11
N GLY A 512 22.36 2.57 9.06
CA GLY A 512 23.18 3.50 9.86
C GLY A 512 23.54 4.83 9.19
N PHE A 513 23.17 5.04 7.91
CA PHE A 513 23.44 6.30 7.22
C PHE A 513 22.24 7.25 7.28
N THR A 514 22.52 8.53 7.41
CA THR A 514 21.56 9.63 7.23
C THR A 514 21.85 10.35 5.90
N LYS A 515 20.90 11.14 5.40
CA LYS A 515 21.11 11.96 4.18
C LYS A 515 22.36 12.84 4.28
N ALA A 516 22.66 13.38 5.48
CA ALA A 516 23.83 14.19 5.72
C ALA A 516 25.12 13.37 5.66
N LEU A 517 25.15 12.17 6.25
CA LEU A 517 26.29 11.27 6.18
C LEU A 517 26.56 10.79 4.75
N ALA A 518 25.52 10.43 4.01
CA ALA A 518 25.61 10.03 2.61
C ALA A 518 26.25 11.14 1.74
N LYS A 519 25.85 12.41 1.97
CA LYS A 519 26.46 13.55 1.30
C LYS A 519 27.93 13.69 1.68
N ASN A 520 28.28 13.63 2.98
CA ASN A 520 29.68 13.73 3.43
C ASN A 520 30.56 12.63 2.84
N VAL A 521 30.05 11.43 2.62
CA VAL A 521 30.80 10.34 1.95
C VAL A 521 31.08 10.69 0.50
N VAL A 522 30.10 11.24 -0.23
CA VAL A 522 30.31 11.68 -1.62
C VAL A 522 31.30 12.83 -1.68
N ASP A 523 31.14 13.87 -0.83
CA ASP A 523 32.04 15.03 -0.76
C ASP A 523 33.50 14.59 -0.43
N PHE A 524 33.66 13.62 0.48
CA PHE A 524 34.96 13.03 0.82
C PHE A 524 35.59 12.30 -0.38
N ARG A 525 34.79 11.47 -1.09
CA ARG A 525 35.26 10.79 -2.31
C ARG A 525 35.71 11.77 -3.39
N ASP A 526 34.93 12.83 -3.60
CA ASP A 526 35.20 13.83 -4.63
C ASP A 526 36.49 14.66 -4.31
N ALA A 527 36.74 14.86 -3.01
CA ALA A 527 37.92 15.62 -2.56
C ALA A 527 39.20 14.75 -2.46
N ASN A 528 39.11 13.47 -2.09
CA ASN A 528 40.24 12.61 -1.74
C ASN A 528 40.46 11.45 -2.72
N GLY A 529 39.59 11.28 -3.71
CA GLY A 529 39.61 10.14 -4.62
C GLY A 529 38.82 8.93 -4.08
N GLN A 530 38.94 7.80 -4.79
CA GLN A 530 38.24 6.57 -4.47
C GLN A 530 38.65 5.98 -3.12
N PHE A 531 37.70 5.42 -2.41
CA PHE A 531 37.99 4.60 -1.23
C PHE A 531 38.70 3.31 -1.64
N THR A 532 39.81 2.99 -0.99
CA THR A 532 40.58 1.75 -1.19
C THR A 532 40.25 0.70 -0.13
N ASN A 533 39.75 1.11 1.03
CA ASN A 533 39.33 0.21 2.09
C ASN A 533 38.17 0.80 2.93
N ARG A 534 37.37 -0.07 3.57
CA ARG A 534 36.23 0.34 4.41
C ARG A 534 36.63 1.20 5.61
N LYS A 535 37.83 1.03 6.16
CA LYS A 535 38.31 1.81 7.33
C LYS A 535 38.43 3.30 7.04
N GLN A 536 38.67 3.71 5.79
CA GLN A 536 38.69 5.11 5.39
C GLN A 536 37.36 5.84 5.66
N LEU A 537 36.21 5.13 5.77
CA LEU A 537 34.94 5.72 6.16
C LEU A 537 35.01 6.44 7.51
N LEU A 538 35.83 5.98 8.45
CA LEU A 538 36.04 6.63 9.75
C LEU A 538 36.71 8.00 9.63
N SER A 539 37.29 8.34 8.48
CA SER A 539 37.82 9.66 8.18
C SER A 539 36.77 10.62 7.60
N VAL A 540 35.60 10.14 7.28
CA VAL A 540 34.48 10.96 6.77
C VAL A 540 33.88 11.80 7.91
N ALA A 541 33.68 13.09 7.68
CA ALA A 541 33.14 14.02 8.67
C ALA A 541 31.77 13.50 9.24
N ARG A 542 31.64 13.47 10.56
CA ARG A 542 30.48 13.02 11.34
C ARG A 542 30.14 11.52 11.24
N LEU A 543 30.96 10.71 10.58
CA LEU A 543 30.78 9.26 10.53
C LEU A 543 31.50 8.63 11.72
N GLY A 544 30.77 8.37 12.81
CA GLY A 544 31.28 7.76 14.03
C GLY A 544 31.33 6.23 13.97
N PRO A 545 31.96 5.59 15.01
CA PRO A 545 32.09 4.12 15.05
C PRO A 545 30.77 3.36 14.92
N LYS A 546 29.70 3.86 15.53
CA LYS A 546 28.38 3.21 15.49
C LYS A 546 27.76 3.20 14.08
N ALA A 547 27.87 4.34 13.35
CA ALA A 547 27.41 4.40 11.96
C ALA A 547 28.28 3.52 11.04
N TYR A 548 29.58 3.48 11.29
CA TYR A 548 30.51 2.58 10.59
C TYR A 548 30.13 1.11 10.80
N GLU A 549 29.96 0.68 12.05
CA GLU A 549 29.53 -0.67 12.38
C GLU A 549 28.27 -1.09 11.62
N GLN A 550 27.24 -0.25 11.61
CA GLN A 550 25.98 -0.60 10.94
C GLN A 550 26.10 -0.61 9.41
N ALA A 551 26.93 0.25 8.82
CA ALA A 551 26.99 0.44 7.37
C ALA A 551 28.03 -0.47 6.68
N ALA A 552 29.14 -0.77 7.33
CA ALA A 552 30.34 -1.32 6.69
C ALA A 552 30.10 -2.63 5.92
N GLY A 553 29.26 -3.52 6.44
CA GLY A 553 28.96 -4.79 5.79
C GLY A 553 28.07 -4.67 4.54
N PHE A 554 27.34 -3.56 4.39
CA PHE A 554 26.50 -3.28 3.22
C PHE A 554 27.22 -2.47 2.12
N LEU A 555 28.35 -1.89 2.45
CA LEU A 555 29.16 -1.09 1.52
C LEU A 555 30.26 -1.95 0.91
N ARG A 556 30.42 -1.87 -0.40
CA ARG A 556 31.38 -2.67 -1.17
C ARG A 556 32.41 -1.77 -1.83
N ILE A 557 33.67 -2.24 -1.87
CA ILE A 557 34.76 -1.59 -2.58
C ILE A 557 35.35 -2.63 -3.54
N ARG A 558 35.18 -2.39 -4.83
CA ARG A 558 35.76 -3.25 -5.87
C ARG A 558 37.23 -2.85 -6.07
N ASN A 559 38.12 -3.86 -6.20
CA ASN A 559 39.54 -3.63 -6.40
C ASN A 559 40.21 -2.78 -5.30
N GLY A 560 39.74 -2.91 -4.04
CA GLY A 560 40.37 -2.28 -2.88
C GLY A 560 41.57 -3.07 -2.33
N ASP A 561 42.14 -2.50 -1.24
CA ASP A 561 43.33 -3.09 -0.58
C ASP A 561 43.02 -4.48 0.05
N ASN A 562 41.80 -4.66 0.56
CA ASN A 562 41.36 -5.91 1.17
C ASN A 562 40.28 -6.58 0.27
N PRO A 563 40.50 -7.82 -0.22
CA PRO A 563 39.54 -8.55 -1.05
C PRO A 563 38.16 -8.73 -0.38
N LEU A 564 38.10 -8.82 0.95
CA LEU A 564 36.84 -8.93 1.71
C LEU A 564 35.97 -7.67 1.61
N ASP A 565 36.53 -6.50 1.32
CA ASP A 565 35.78 -5.25 1.14
C ASP A 565 34.87 -5.30 -0.10
N SER A 566 35.08 -6.23 -1.03
CA SER A 566 34.19 -6.47 -2.18
C SER A 566 32.98 -7.35 -1.84
N SER A 567 32.98 -8.02 -0.68
CA SER A 567 31.97 -8.97 -0.21
C SER A 567 31.01 -8.35 0.80
N SER A 568 30.01 -9.10 1.24
CA SER A 568 29.12 -8.71 2.35
C SER A 568 29.64 -9.18 3.72
N VAL A 569 30.83 -9.73 3.81
CA VAL A 569 31.44 -10.08 5.10
C VAL A 569 31.67 -8.82 5.91
N HIS A 570 31.17 -8.80 7.15
CA HIS A 570 31.33 -7.66 8.03
C HIS A 570 32.78 -7.51 8.51
N PRO A 571 33.34 -6.30 8.65
CA PRO A 571 34.73 -6.12 9.13
C PRO A 571 35.04 -6.76 10.48
N GLU A 572 34.07 -6.92 11.37
CA GLU A 572 34.21 -7.63 12.64
C GLU A 572 34.60 -9.10 12.46
N ALA A 573 34.20 -9.71 11.34
CA ALA A 573 34.45 -11.13 11.03
C ALA A 573 35.71 -11.36 10.18
N TYR A 574 36.51 -10.32 9.86
CA TYR A 574 37.71 -10.48 9.04
C TYR A 574 38.74 -11.40 9.70
N SER A 575 38.97 -11.25 11.00
CA SER A 575 39.86 -12.13 11.77
C SER A 575 39.41 -13.60 11.77
N LEU A 576 38.12 -13.85 11.75
CA LEU A 576 37.57 -15.21 11.60
C LEU A 576 37.89 -15.79 10.22
N VAL A 577 37.70 -15.01 9.14
CA VAL A 577 38.02 -15.46 7.78
C VAL A 577 39.52 -15.70 7.60
N GLU A 578 40.36 -14.82 8.18
CA GLU A 578 41.82 -15.02 8.21
C GLU A 578 42.20 -16.29 8.98
N SER A 579 41.53 -16.63 10.08
CA SER A 579 41.78 -17.87 10.80
C SER A 579 41.40 -19.10 9.99
N ILE A 580 40.30 -19.04 9.21
CA ILE A 580 39.89 -20.10 8.28
C ILE A 580 40.94 -20.28 7.17
N ALA A 581 41.44 -19.20 6.55
CA ALA A 581 42.46 -19.23 5.54
C ALA A 581 43.77 -19.85 6.06
N ASN A 582 44.18 -19.42 7.28
CA ASN A 582 45.39 -19.94 7.94
C ASN A 582 45.25 -21.41 8.28
N ALA A 583 44.10 -21.89 8.76
CA ALA A 583 43.86 -23.30 9.03
C ALA A 583 43.97 -24.18 7.76
N LYS A 584 43.70 -23.61 6.60
CA LYS A 584 43.86 -24.27 5.30
C LYS A 584 45.22 -24.01 4.65
N GLN A 585 46.05 -23.21 5.29
CA GLN A 585 47.39 -22.82 4.80
C GLN A 585 47.35 -22.16 3.40
N LEU A 586 46.31 -21.34 3.15
CA LEU A 586 46.08 -20.68 1.88
C LEU A 586 45.99 -19.15 2.06
N PRO A 587 46.46 -18.38 1.08
CA PRO A 587 46.21 -16.95 1.08
C PRO A 587 44.70 -16.68 0.88
N LEU A 588 44.23 -15.60 1.45
CA LEU A 588 42.82 -15.19 1.41
C LEU A 588 42.26 -15.13 -0.02
N THR A 589 43.06 -14.65 -0.98
CA THR A 589 42.70 -14.58 -2.40
C THR A 589 42.42 -15.92 -3.07
N GLU A 590 42.99 -17.00 -2.58
CA GLU A 590 42.80 -18.35 -3.11
C GLU A 590 41.62 -19.06 -2.41
N LEU A 591 41.25 -18.63 -1.22
CA LEU A 591 40.08 -19.11 -0.51
C LEU A 591 38.79 -18.56 -1.13
N ILE A 592 38.78 -17.29 -1.53
CA ILE A 592 37.66 -16.62 -2.14
C ILE A 592 37.34 -17.19 -3.53
N GLY A 593 36.08 -17.65 -3.74
CA GLY A 593 35.61 -18.22 -5.00
C GLY A 593 35.98 -19.70 -5.18
N ASN A 594 36.63 -20.33 -4.21
CA ASN A 594 37.00 -21.74 -4.26
C ASN A 594 35.88 -22.64 -3.67
N SER A 595 34.83 -22.89 -4.47
CA SER A 595 33.64 -23.66 -4.07
C SER A 595 33.96 -25.04 -3.50
N ASP A 596 34.96 -25.75 -4.07
CA ASP A 596 35.29 -27.12 -3.66
C ASP A 596 35.95 -27.16 -2.28
N LEU A 597 36.78 -26.19 -1.99
CA LEU A 597 37.46 -26.04 -0.72
C LEU A 597 36.49 -25.53 0.38
N LEU A 598 35.66 -24.53 0.06
CA LEU A 598 34.71 -23.96 0.99
C LEU A 598 33.67 -24.99 1.46
N LYS A 599 33.24 -25.92 0.60
CA LYS A 599 32.34 -27.04 0.97
C LYS A 599 32.97 -28.07 1.92
N GLN A 600 34.30 -28.11 2.03
CA GLN A 600 35.03 -29.00 2.93
C GLN A 600 35.29 -28.37 4.29
N ILE A 601 34.85 -27.13 4.51
CA ILE A 601 34.99 -26.43 5.78
C ILE A 601 33.79 -26.76 6.64
N ASN A 602 34.03 -27.34 7.82
CA ASN A 602 33.00 -27.55 8.79
C ASN A 602 32.85 -26.26 9.67
N ALA A 603 31.70 -25.59 9.61
CA ALA A 603 31.46 -24.38 10.36
C ALA A 603 31.65 -24.54 11.89
N ALA A 604 31.37 -25.74 12.43
CA ALA A 604 31.49 -26.01 13.84
C ALA A 604 32.93 -25.89 14.39
N ASP A 605 33.95 -26.05 13.53
CA ASP A 605 35.36 -25.97 13.93
C ASP A 605 35.84 -24.51 14.16
N PHE A 606 35.07 -23.54 13.74
CA PHE A 606 35.38 -22.10 13.81
C PHE A 606 34.45 -21.28 14.67
N VAL A 607 33.56 -21.94 15.44
CA VAL A 607 32.64 -21.27 16.37
C VAL A 607 33.44 -20.53 17.45
N THR A 608 33.07 -19.29 17.73
CA THR A 608 33.63 -18.43 18.79
C THR A 608 32.49 -17.87 19.65
N ASP A 609 32.83 -17.22 20.75
CA ASP A 609 31.83 -16.53 21.60
C ASP A 609 31.06 -15.43 20.81
N ALA A 610 31.70 -14.86 19.78
CA ALA A 610 31.11 -13.78 18.96
C ALA A 610 30.36 -14.29 17.71
N PHE A 611 30.77 -15.43 17.14
CA PHE A 611 30.26 -15.95 15.87
C PHE A 611 29.84 -17.41 15.99
N GLY A 612 28.56 -17.67 15.83
CA GLY A 612 27.99 -19.00 15.80
C GLY A 612 27.94 -19.63 14.40
N ILE A 613 27.40 -20.84 14.34
CA ILE A 613 27.25 -21.60 13.08
C ILE A 613 26.47 -20.83 12.01
N PRO A 614 25.35 -20.11 12.31
CA PRO A 614 24.60 -19.36 11.31
C PRO A 614 25.45 -18.30 10.59
N THR A 615 26.17 -17.47 11.35
CA THR A 615 27.05 -16.43 10.78
C THR A 615 28.21 -17.03 10.00
N ILE A 616 28.82 -18.13 10.47
CA ILE A 616 29.93 -18.80 9.74
C ILE A 616 29.43 -19.37 8.41
N ASN A 617 28.26 -19.97 8.38
CA ASN A 617 27.66 -20.49 7.14
C ASN A 617 27.38 -19.34 6.14
N ASP A 618 26.88 -18.20 6.61
CA ASP A 618 26.66 -17.01 5.76
C ASP A 618 27.99 -16.50 5.19
N ILE A 619 29.06 -16.47 6.01
CA ILE A 619 30.39 -16.08 5.57
C ILE A 619 30.93 -17.05 4.49
N LEU A 620 30.83 -18.38 4.71
CA LEU A 620 31.26 -19.37 3.74
C LEU A 620 30.49 -19.28 2.42
N ALA A 621 29.17 -19.04 2.48
CA ALA A 621 28.36 -18.84 1.29
C ALA A 621 28.72 -17.54 0.55
N GLU A 622 29.07 -16.47 1.27
CA GLU A 622 29.52 -15.21 0.68
C GLU A 622 30.90 -15.32 0.07
N LEU A 623 31.82 -16.07 0.69
CA LEU A 623 33.17 -16.34 0.14
C LEU A 623 33.12 -17.19 -1.13
N ASP A 624 32.12 -18.07 -1.28
CA ASP A 624 31.91 -18.87 -2.49
C ASP A 624 31.61 -17.99 -3.71
N LYS A 625 30.80 -16.96 -3.52
CA LYS A 625 30.37 -16.01 -4.57
C LYS A 625 30.34 -14.59 -4.05
N PRO A 626 31.50 -13.96 -3.82
CA PRO A 626 31.57 -12.66 -3.19
C PRO A 626 30.85 -11.59 -3.98
N GLY A 627 30.05 -10.80 -3.28
CA GLY A 627 29.33 -9.69 -3.88
C GLY A 627 28.31 -10.08 -4.94
N ARG A 628 27.79 -11.32 -4.91
CA ARG A 628 26.75 -11.75 -5.84
C ARG A 628 25.53 -10.85 -5.73
N ASP A 629 25.09 -10.33 -6.88
CA ASP A 629 23.82 -9.62 -6.96
C ASP A 629 22.66 -10.62 -6.78
N PRO A 630 21.75 -10.42 -5.81
CA PRO A 630 20.62 -11.32 -5.60
C PRO A 630 19.53 -11.19 -6.68
N ARG A 631 19.60 -10.15 -7.51
CA ARG A 631 18.66 -9.92 -8.61
C ARG A 631 18.93 -10.93 -9.75
N GLY A 632 17.85 -11.34 -10.42
CA GLY A 632 17.92 -12.34 -11.48
C GLY A 632 18.65 -11.88 -12.76
N GLU A 633 18.64 -12.73 -13.79
CA GLU A 633 19.16 -12.40 -15.11
C GLU A 633 18.18 -11.49 -15.87
N PHE A 634 18.71 -10.49 -16.56
CA PHE A 634 17.93 -9.57 -17.36
C PHE A 634 17.29 -10.27 -18.58
N LYS A 635 15.94 -10.19 -18.66
CA LYS A 635 15.14 -10.72 -19.78
C LYS A 635 14.23 -9.65 -20.33
N THR A 636 13.91 -9.72 -21.63
CA THR A 636 13.04 -8.75 -22.31
C THR A 636 11.83 -9.45 -22.92
N ALA A 637 10.64 -8.80 -22.85
CA ALA A 637 9.45 -9.27 -23.57
C ALA A 637 9.49 -8.83 -25.03
N THR A 638 8.98 -9.68 -25.90
CA THR A 638 8.80 -9.36 -27.32
C THR A 638 7.30 -9.15 -27.58
N PHE A 639 6.89 -7.88 -27.69
CA PHE A 639 5.50 -7.56 -28.03
C PHE A 639 5.21 -7.90 -29.50
N LYS A 640 3.99 -8.37 -29.76
CA LYS A 640 3.57 -8.79 -31.09
C LYS A 640 3.26 -7.57 -31.96
N ASP A 641 3.87 -7.46 -33.11
CA ASP A 641 3.65 -6.39 -34.09
C ASP A 641 2.18 -6.34 -34.54
N GLY A 642 1.66 -5.12 -34.73
CA GLY A 642 0.28 -4.89 -35.18
C GLY A 642 -0.79 -4.97 -34.08
N ILE A 643 -0.42 -5.13 -32.81
CA ILE A 643 -1.34 -5.10 -31.67
C ILE A 643 -1.04 -3.86 -30.83
N GLU A 644 -1.76 -2.77 -31.09
CA GLU A 644 -1.55 -1.46 -30.48
C GLU A 644 -2.76 -0.97 -29.67
N GLU A 645 -3.97 -1.43 -30.02
CA GLU A 645 -5.22 -1.02 -29.39
C GLU A 645 -6.05 -2.24 -28.96
N LEU A 646 -6.96 -2.04 -28.00
CA LEU A 646 -7.90 -3.06 -27.51
C LEU A 646 -8.66 -3.78 -28.64
N LYS A 647 -9.03 -3.05 -29.71
CA LYS A 647 -9.74 -3.60 -30.88
C LYS A 647 -8.91 -4.59 -31.71
N HIS A 648 -7.58 -4.57 -31.57
CA HIS A 648 -6.67 -5.49 -32.26
C HIS A 648 -6.54 -6.83 -31.56
N LEU A 649 -6.91 -6.88 -30.26
CA LEU A 649 -6.92 -8.11 -29.50
C LEU A 649 -8.09 -9.02 -29.95
N LYS A 650 -7.77 -10.27 -30.21
CA LYS A 650 -8.75 -11.32 -30.48
C LYS A 650 -8.65 -12.38 -29.40
N VAL A 651 -9.77 -12.89 -29.04
CA VAL A 651 -9.88 -14.04 -28.12
C VAL A 651 -9.03 -15.20 -28.67
N GLU A 652 -8.40 -15.97 -27.79
CA GLU A 652 -7.43 -17.05 -28.08
C GLU A 652 -6.03 -16.60 -28.56
N MET A 653 -5.78 -15.32 -28.75
CA MET A 653 -4.41 -14.88 -29.05
C MET A 653 -3.48 -15.21 -27.89
N ILE A 654 -2.30 -15.75 -28.23
CA ILE A 654 -1.19 -15.95 -27.30
C ILE A 654 -0.21 -14.80 -27.53
N LEU A 655 0.11 -14.08 -26.46
CA LEU A 655 0.96 -12.90 -26.43
C LEU A 655 2.01 -13.04 -25.34
N GLU A 656 3.16 -12.41 -25.52
CA GLU A 656 4.05 -12.10 -24.42
C GLU A 656 3.66 -10.77 -23.79
N GLY A 657 3.77 -10.68 -22.47
CA GLY A 657 3.49 -9.46 -21.73
C GLY A 657 4.40 -9.31 -20.52
N VAL A 658 4.43 -8.10 -19.96
CA VAL A 658 5.15 -7.78 -18.74
C VAL A 658 4.16 -7.61 -17.60
N VAL A 659 4.41 -8.28 -16.48
CA VAL A 659 3.62 -8.11 -15.26
C VAL A 659 3.88 -6.70 -14.72
N THR A 660 2.84 -5.87 -14.67
CA THR A 660 2.93 -4.48 -14.18
C THR A 660 2.62 -4.37 -12.70
N ASN A 661 1.70 -5.22 -12.20
CA ASN A 661 1.24 -5.19 -10.82
C ASN A 661 0.70 -6.56 -10.41
N VAL A 662 0.97 -6.97 -9.17
CA VAL A 662 0.43 -8.22 -8.60
C VAL A 662 -0.46 -7.87 -7.41
N THR A 663 -1.62 -8.50 -7.33
CA THR A 663 -2.63 -8.30 -6.28
C THR A 663 -3.07 -9.65 -5.73
N ASN A 664 -3.76 -9.68 -4.58
CA ASN A 664 -4.23 -10.93 -3.98
C ASN A 664 -5.22 -11.73 -4.87
N PHE A 665 -5.86 -11.10 -5.85
CA PHE A 665 -6.81 -11.74 -6.76
C PHE A 665 -6.23 -12.04 -8.15
N GLY A 666 -4.97 -11.69 -8.42
CA GLY A 666 -4.31 -11.98 -9.68
C GLY A 666 -3.25 -10.98 -10.08
N ALA A 667 -2.76 -11.08 -11.32
CA ALA A 667 -1.71 -10.24 -11.88
C ALA A 667 -2.23 -9.38 -13.04
N PHE A 668 -1.79 -8.13 -13.08
CA PHE A 668 -2.00 -7.24 -14.23
C PHE A 668 -0.81 -7.37 -15.18
N VAL A 669 -1.09 -7.54 -16.47
CA VAL A 669 -0.08 -7.78 -17.50
C VAL A 669 -0.27 -6.81 -18.65
N ASP A 670 0.76 -6.03 -18.95
CA ASP A 670 0.85 -5.24 -20.18
C ASP A 670 1.18 -6.17 -21.36
N VAL A 671 0.24 -6.32 -22.28
CA VAL A 671 0.39 -7.14 -23.50
C VAL A 671 0.62 -6.29 -24.75
N GLY A 672 0.97 -5.04 -24.56
CA GLY A 672 1.28 -4.14 -25.64
C GLY A 672 0.10 -3.28 -26.15
N VAL A 673 -1.02 -3.23 -25.43
CA VAL A 673 -2.11 -2.29 -25.64
C VAL A 673 -2.15 -1.27 -24.49
N HIS A 674 -2.75 -0.07 -24.69
CA HIS A 674 -2.77 0.98 -23.67
C HIS A 674 -3.64 0.67 -22.43
N GLN A 675 -3.82 -0.61 -22.11
CA GLN A 675 -4.61 -1.10 -20.98
C GLN A 675 -4.06 -2.44 -20.54
N ASP A 676 -3.76 -2.56 -19.24
CA ASP A 676 -3.32 -3.83 -18.66
C ASP A 676 -4.47 -4.85 -18.65
N GLY A 677 -4.16 -6.08 -18.98
CA GLY A 677 -5.07 -7.20 -18.85
C GLY A 677 -4.92 -7.86 -17.49
N LEU A 678 -6.01 -8.42 -16.95
CA LEU A 678 -6.02 -9.14 -15.69
C LEU A 678 -5.92 -10.65 -15.94
N VAL A 679 -4.90 -11.29 -15.36
CA VAL A 679 -4.82 -12.73 -15.14
C VAL A 679 -5.36 -13.01 -13.73
N HIS A 680 -6.57 -13.57 -13.62
CA HIS A 680 -7.14 -13.93 -12.34
C HIS A 680 -6.32 -15.03 -11.65
N ILE A 681 -6.31 -15.07 -10.31
CA ILE A 681 -5.53 -16.04 -9.53
C ILE A 681 -5.76 -17.50 -9.96
N SER A 682 -6.99 -17.87 -10.35
CA SER A 682 -7.31 -19.20 -10.86
C SER A 682 -6.76 -19.50 -12.26
N SER A 683 -6.32 -18.48 -12.99
CA SER A 683 -5.79 -18.57 -14.36
C SER A 683 -4.26 -18.39 -14.42
N LEU A 684 -3.59 -18.29 -13.27
CA LEU A 684 -2.12 -18.21 -13.20
C LEU A 684 -1.45 -19.56 -13.47
N THR A 685 -2.00 -20.63 -12.89
CA THR A 685 -1.48 -22.01 -13.03
C THR A 685 -2.62 -23.03 -12.82
N ASP A 686 -2.37 -24.30 -13.14
CA ASP A 686 -3.31 -25.41 -12.95
C ASP A 686 -3.45 -25.85 -11.49
N LYS A 687 -2.52 -25.45 -10.63
CA LYS A 687 -2.56 -25.77 -9.20
C LYS A 687 -3.25 -24.65 -8.42
N PHE A 688 -3.82 -25.01 -7.27
CA PHE A 688 -4.36 -24.00 -6.36
C PHE A 688 -3.26 -23.04 -5.87
N VAL A 689 -3.47 -21.76 -6.02
CA VAL A 689 -2.56 -20.68 -5.59
C VAL A 689 -3.26 -19.89 -4.51
N SER A 690 -2.62 -19.72 -3.36
CA SER A 690 -3.09 -18.86 -2.27
C SER A 690 -2.54 -17.45 -2.37
N ASP A 691 -1.31 -17.30 -2.91
CA ASP A 691 -0.64 -16.00 -3.10
C ASP A 691 -0.06 -15.91 -4.52
N PRO A 692 -0.57 -15.02 -5.38
CA PRO A 692 -0.06 -14.79 -6.74
C PRO A 692 1.44 -14.47 -6.82
N HIS A 693 2.01 -13.80 -5.80
CA HIS A 693 3.43 -13.45 -5.76
C HIS A 693 4.38 -14.68 -5.72
N THR A 694 3.86 -15.87 -5.38
CA THR A 694 4.64 -17.12 -5.45
C THR A 694 4.83 -17.62 -6.89
N ILE A 695 4.03 -17.12 -7.83
CA ILE A 695 4.03 -17.54 -9.23
C ILE A 695 4.62 -16.48 -10.14
N VAL A 696 4.26 -15.18 -9.93
CA VAL A 696 4.71 -14.06 -10.75
C VAL A 696 5.04 -12.85 -9.90
N LYS A 697 5.96 -12.02 -10.39
CA LYS A 697 6.40 -10.76 -9.77
C LYS A 697 6.23 -9.61 -10.75
N ALA A 698 6.11 -8.40 -10.24
CA ALA A 698 6.12 -7.20 -11.08
C ALA A 698 7.46 -7.11 -11.86
N GLY A 699 7.38 -6.91 -13.17
CA GLY A 699 8.53 -6.95 -14.08
C GLY A 699 8.77 -8.29 -14.78
N ASP A 700 8.13 -9.39 -14.36
CA ASP A 700 8.27 -10.69 -15.04
C ASP A 700 7.69 -10.66 -16.45
N VAL A 701 8.38 -11.35 -17.36
CA VAL A 701 7.90 -11.60 -18.72
C VAL A 701 7.13 -12.92 -18.76
N VAL A 702 5.85 -12.86 -19.12
CA VAL A 702 4.94 -14.01 -19.11
C VAL A 702 4.25 -14.19 -20.46
N LYS A 703 3.92 -15.45 -20.79
CA LYS A 703 3.05 -15.77 -21.92
C LYS A 703 1.62 -15.88 -21.45
N VAL A 704 0.72 -15.15 -22.11
CA VAL A 704 -0.69 -15.12 -21.76
C VAL A 704 -1.58 -15.34 -22.96
N LYS A 705 -2.72 -15.97 -22.72
CA LYS A 705 -3.79 -16.17 -23.71
C LYS A 705 -4.92 -15.19 -23.41
N VAL A 706 -5.42 -14.51 -24.45
CA VAL A 706 -6.55 -13.59 -24.35
C VAL A 706 -7.85 -14.39 -24.22
N MET A 707 -8.55 -14.25 -23.08
CA MET A 707 -9.79 -14.95 -22.80
C MET A 707 -11.03 -14.12 -23.14
N GLU A 708 -11.00 -12.82 -22.85
CA GLU A 708 -12.12 -11.91 -23.09
C GLU A 708 -11.58 -10.48 -23.31
N VAL A 709 -12.26 -9.74 -24.20
CA VAL A 709 -11.97 -8.31 -24.43
C VAL A 709 -13.28 -7.53 -24.37
N ASP A 710 -13.46 -6.71 -23.32
CA ASP A 710 -14.60 -5.80 -23.17
C ASP A 710 -14.16 -4.37 -23.52
N ILE A 711 -14.48 -3.94 -24.74
CA ILE A 711 -14.07 -2.63 -25.27
C ILE A 711 -14.81 -1.48 -24.56
N GLU A 712 -16.08 -1.68 -24.16
CA GLU A 712 -16.89 -0.65 -23.51
C GLU A 712 -16.38 -0.35 -22.08
N ARG A 713 -16.03 -1.40 -21.36
CA ARG A 713 -15.49 -1.30 -19.97
C ARG A 713 -13.97 -1.16 -19.93
N ARG A 714 -13.29 -1.25 -21.07
CA ARG A 714 -11.83 -1.29 -21.22
C ARG A 714 -11.21 -2.36 -20.31
N ARG A 715 -11.74 -3.58 -20.36
CA ARG A 715 -11.25 -4.72 -19.59
C ARG A 715 -10.74 -5.82 -20.51
N ILE A 716 -9.61 -6.43 -20.14
CA ILE A 716 -9.03 -7.57 -20.82
C ILE A 716 -8.86 -8.67 -19.77
N ALA A 717 -9.47 -9.84 -20.03
CA ALA A 717 -9.22 -11.03 -19.24
C ALA A 717 -8.16 -11.90 -19.94
N LEU A 718 -7.15 -12.28 -19.17
CA LEU A 718 -6.01 -13.07 -19.64
C LEU A 718 -5.89 -14.36 -18.83
N SER A 719 -5.23 -15.38 -19.42
CA SER A 719 -4.84 -16.60 -18.73
C SER A 719 -3.40 -16.97 -19.05
N MET A 720 -2.62 -17.36 -18.05
CA MET A 720 -1.29 -17.97 -18.22
C MET A 720 -1.40 -19.47 -18.53
N ARG A 721 -2.58 -20.05 -18.33
CA ARG A 721 -2.92 -21.42 -18.73
C ARG A 721 -3.27 -21.43 -20.22
N LEU A 722 -2.25 -21.67 -21.05
CA LEU A 722 -2.38 -21.55 -22.52
C LEU A 722 -3.38 -22.55 -23.10
N ASP A 723 -3.61 -23.67 -22.42
CA ASP A 723 -4.54 -24.74 -22.81
C ASP A 723 -5.98 -24.52 -22.30
N GLU A 724 -6.24 -23.45 -21.55
CA GLU A 724 -7.56 -23.15 -21.00
C GLU A 724 -8.56 -22.93 -22.14
N LYS A 725 -9.66 -23.71 -22.11
CA LYS A 725 -10.74 -23.60 -23.10
C LYS A 725 -11.69 -22.47 -22.71
N ILE A 726 -12.14 -21.71 -23.69
CA ILE A 726 -13.08 -20.63 -23.47
C ILE A 726 -14.47 -21.21 -23.35
N ASP A 727 -15.11 -21.05 -22.18
CA ASP A 727 -16.51 -21.38 -21.95
C ASP A 727 -17.41 -20.39 -22.70
N THR A 728 -17.76 -20.73 -23.92
CA THR A 728 -18.67 -19.93 -24.78
C THR A 728 -20.09 -19.82 -24.19
N GLU A 729 -20.46 -20.65 -23.23
CA GLU A 729 -21.77 -20.58 -22.56
C GLU A 729 -21.87 -19.49 -21.47
N LYS A 730 -20.77 -19.05 -20.88
CA LYS A 730 -20.77 -17.95 -19.91
C LYS A 730 -20.90 -16.56 -20.54
N ALA A 731 -20.37 -16.38 -21.75
CA ALA A 731 -20.47 -15.11 -22.48
C ALA A 731 -21.90 -14.78 -22.91
N THR A 732 -22.73 -15.80 -23.12
CA THR A 732 -24.14 -15.63 -23.57
C THR A 732 -25.11 -15.41 -22.41
N ARG A 733 -24.73 -15.76 -21.16
CA ARG A 733 -25.61 -15.59 -19.99
C ARG A 733 -25.53 -14.21 -19.33
N GLN A 734 -24.55 -13.40 -19.63
CA GLN A 734 -24.44 -12.01 -19.08
C GLN A 734 -25.17 -10.96 -19.90
N SER A 735 -25.67 -11.29 -21.09
CA SER A 735 -26.42 -10.36 -21.96
C SER A 735 -27.94 -10.49 -21.91
N GLN A 736 -28.51 -11.33 -21.01
CA GLN A 736 -29.95 -11.40 -20.82
C GLN A 736 -30.37 -10.78 -19.48
N PRO A 737 -31.31 -9.82 -19.47
CA PRO A 737 -31.87 -9.29 -18.24
C PRO A 737 -32.64 -10.42 -17.50
N LYS A 738 -32.39 -10.58 -16.18
CA LYS A 738 -33.12 -11.55 -15.34
C LYS A 738 -34.61 -11.34 -15.46
N PRO A 739 -35.41 -12.40 -15.68
CA PRO A 739 -36.86 -12.27 -15.68
C PRO A 739 -37.37 -11.94 -14.29
N GLN A 740 -38.12 -10.86 -14.17
CA GLN A 740 -38.88 -10.52 -12.97
C GLN A 740 -39.97 -11.56 -12.76
N ASN A 741 -39.96 -12.25 -11.63
CA ASN A 741 -41.05 -13.07 -11.17
C ASN A 741 -42.25 -12.20 -10.80
N SER A 742 -43.23 -12.14 -11.68
CA SER A 742 -44.55 -11.55 -11.40
C SER A 742 -45.48 -12.61 -10.80
N HIS A 743 -45.77 -12.50 -9.52
CA HIS A 743 -46.96 -13.17 -8.98
C HIS A 743 -48.20 -12.45 -9.40
N HIS A 744 -49.02 -13.18 -10.18
CA HIS A 744 -50.38 -12.84 -10.56
C HIS A 744 -51.32 -12.64 -9.36
N LYS A 745 -52.01 -11.51 -9.31
CA LYS A 745 -53.40 -11.47 -8.83
C LYS A 745 -54.28 -10.72 -9.83
N LYS A 746 -55.30 -11.44 -10.30
CA LYS A 746 -56.39 -10.97 -11.20
C LYS A 746 -57.34 -10.00 -10.48
N SER A 747 -57.75 -8.93 -11.15
CA SER A 747 -59.16 -8.50 -11.24
C SER A 747 -59.32 -7.35 -12.24
N ALA A 748 -60.04 -7.63 -13.24
CA ALA A 748 -61.19 -7.02 -13.93
C ALA A 748 -61.24 -5.51 -14.25
N ALA A 749 -61.23 -5.28 -15.54
CA ALA A 749 -62.14 -4.49 -16.41
C ALA A 749 -62.39 -2.99 -16.11
N ALA A 750 -62.06 -2.10 -17.05
CA ALA A 750 -63.03 -1.48 -17.99
C ALA A 750 -62.38 -0.30 -18.76
N LYS A 751 -62.50 -0.42 -20.07
CA LYS A 751 -62.80 0.55 -21.17
C LYS A 751 -62.66 2.08 -20.91
N SER A 752 -61.99 2.84 -21.74
CA SER A 752 -62.41 3.40 -23.01
C SER A 752 -61.44 4.53 -23.46
N SER A 753 -60.91 4.50 -24.67
CA SER A 753 -61.12 5.44 -25.80
C SER A 753 -60.84 6.91 -25.53
N THR A 754 -60.08 7.68 -26.29
CA THR A 754 -60.07 7.99 -27.70
C THR A 754 -59.05 9.15 -27.91
N ASN A 755 -58.36 9.10 -29.08
CA ASN A 755 -57.98 10.15 -30.02
C ASN A 755 -57.54 11.57 -29.51
N SER A 756 -56.56 12.20 -30.06
CA SER A 756 -56.25 12.60 -31.43
C SER A 756 -55.01 13.49 -31.51
N GLN A 757 -54.21 13.29 -32.48
CA GLN A 757 -53.55 14.19 -33.41
C GLN A 757 -53.35 15.67 -33.02
N THR A 758 -52.15 16.19 -33.11
CA THR A 758 -51.80 17.05 -34.27
C THR A 758 -50.33 17.44 -34.25
N ALA A 759 -49.84 17.58 -35.47
CA ALA A 759 -48.51 17.90 -35.97
C ALA A 759 -48.06 19.34 -35.65
N GLY A 760 -46.75 19.51 -35.68
CA GLY A 760 -46.10 20.83 -35.78
C GLY A 760 -44.61 20.75 -36.04
N HIS A 761 -44.24 20.93 -37.25
CA HIS A 761 -42.88 21.12 -37.76
C HIS A 761 -42.14 22.29 -37.09
N ASN A 762 -40.82 22.17 -36.83
CA ASN A 762 -39.80 22.96 -37.58
C ASN A 762 -38.33 22.69 -37.18
N LYS A 763 -37.57 22.38 -38.19
CA LYS A 763 -36.22 22.80 -38.63
C LYS A 763 -35.06 22.92 -37.60
N SER A 764 -34.16 22.00 -37.82
CA SER A 764 -32.68 22.03 -37.97
C SER A 764 -31.93 23.34 -37.71
N THR A 765 -30.89 23.25 -36.87
CA THR A 765 -29.57 23.81 -37.19
C THR A 765 -28.49 22.95 -36.48
N ASN A 766 -27.64 22.37 -37.33
CA ASN A 766 -26.40 21.69 -36.94
C ASN A 766 -25.38 22.68 -36.39
N LYS A 767 -24.79 22.37 -35.23
CA LYS A 767 -23.44 22.81 -34.90
C LYS A 767 -22.66 21.66 -34.28
N PRO A 768 -21.35 21.51 -34.57
CA PRO A 768 -20.57 20.31 -34.27
C PRO A 768 -20.22 20.23 -32.78
N VAL A 769 -20.38 19.03 -32.27
CA VAL A 769 -19.97 18.66 -30.91
C VAL A 769 -18.45 18.56 -30.87
N LYS A 770 -17.80 19.41 -30.10
CA LYS A 770 -16.39 19.27 -29.71
C LYS A 770 -16.25 18.06 -28.81
N VAL A 771 -15.46 17.10 -29.25
CA VAL A 771 -14.96 15.98 -28.45
C VAL A 771 -14.06 16.56 -27.36
N GLN A 772 -14.48 16.50 -26.09
CA GLN A 772 -13.62 16.75 -24.95
C GLN A 772 -12.81 15.48 -24.69
N GLN A 773 -11.52 15.57 -24.94
CA GLN A 773 -10.52 14.61 -24.52
C GLN A 773 -10.38 14.66 -22.98
N ASN A 774 -10.45 13.50 -22.35
CA ASN A 774 -10.18 13.32 -20.93
C ASN A 774 -8.71 13.57 -20.62
N ALA A 775 -8.39 14.76 -20.11
CA ALA A 775 -7.12 15.10 -19.46
C ALA A 775 -7.36 15.13 -17.94
N ALA A 776 -7.55 13.97 -17.33
CA ALA A 776 -7.80 13.87 -15.88
C ALA A 776 -6.51 13.81 -15.01
N MET A 777 -5.32 13.85 -15.60
CA MET A 777 -4.05 13.89 -14.86
C MET A 777 -3.25 15.20 -14.98
N GLY A 778 -3.63 16.11 -15.89
CA GLY A 778 -2.91 17.38 -16.08
C GLY A 778 -3.38 18.56 -15.23
N ASN A 779 -4.60 18.53 -14.70
CA ASN A 779 -5.21 19.73 -14.11
C ASN A 779 -5.01 19.87 -12.58
N ALA A 780 -4.66 18.81 -11.86
CA ALA A 780 -4.40 18.92 -10.41
C ALA A 780 -3.10 19.68 -10.09
N PHE A 781 -2.12 19.65 -10.99
CA PHE A 781 -0.84 20.38 -10.82
C PHE A 781 -0.92 21.84 -11.29
N ALA A 782 -1.74 22.15 -12.30
CA ALA A 782 -1.92 23.52 -12.78
C ALA A 782 -2.61 24.41 -11.74
N ASP A 783 -3.58 23.87 -10.98
CA ASP A 783 -4.28 24.60 -9.91
C ASP A 783 -3.45 24.81 -8.65
N ALA A 784 -2.50 23.92 -8.36
CA ALA A 784 -1.56 24.08 -7.24
C ALA A 784 -0.54 25.19 -7.51
N PHE A 785 -0.05 25.34 -8.75
CA PHE A 785 0.85 26.42 -9.14
C PHE A 785 0.20 27.79 -9.26
N ALA A 786 -1.09 27.86 -9.57
CA ALA A 786 -1.83 29.12 -9.61
C ALA A 786 -2.08 29.72 -8.21
N LYS A 787 -2.07 28.91 -7.14
CA LYS A 787 -2.21 29.36 -5.75
C LYS A 787 -0.92 29.80 -5.06
N LEU A 788 0.23 29.55 -5.66
CA LEU A 788 1.55 29.98 -5.15
C LEU A 788 2.05 31.32 -5.73
N LYS A 789 1.25 31.99 -6.56
CA LYS A 789 1.55 33.31 -7.15
C LYS A 789 0.59 34.42 -6.67
N LYS A 790 0.07 34.30 -5.47
CA LYS A 790 -0.57 35.45 -4.79
C LYS A 790 0.04 35.62 -3.40
#